data_d83b90a6083fa8da587d843f8fb31bbd
#
_entry.id   d83b90a6083fa8da587d843f8fb31bbd
#
_cell.length_a   1.000
_cell.length_b   1.000
_cell.length_c   1.000
_cell.angle_alpha   90.00
_cell.angle_beta   90.00
_cell.angle_gamma   90.00
#
_symmetry.space_group_name_H-M   'P 1'
#
loop_
_entity.id
_entity.type
_entity.pdbx_description
1 polymer ?
#
loop_
_entity_poly.entity_id
_entity_poly.type
_entity_poly.pdbx_seq_one_letter_code
_entity_poly.pdbx_strand_id
1 'polypeptide(L)'
;MNCAGKPQGIFAAGTEFFVGCNYWASHAGTAMWREWKPEVVAEDFRTLSAHGLQVLRVFPLWPDFQPIQALTGGGQQFVEMRFGDRPLPDTPAGRAGVDPVMVEHFRELCRMAGEYRLKLVVGLVTGWMSGRMHVPPAFERVNVLTDPQAIQWQVRMVRYLVRELRDCKAVAAWDLGNECNCMAPLATPQEAWCWSNAITAAIRMEDPARPVVSGMHSLACEHGNWTIQDQAEVTDVLCTHPYPLFTPHCSTDPVNTMRNAFHATAETRLYGDVGNVPAFVEEAGSLGPSQSSDAVAGHYLENMLWNSWAHDCRGLLWWCAHDQVLLEQPPYDWTAIERELGLFRVDRTAKPTAAALKAFRAMLDETGLSQLPAFRRDAVVILTQGQDQWGAAYSSFLLAKQAGFDVEFQYATQPLKPSKFYIMPSIRDLRVIPGHRYRELLRAVEAGATLFVSSDGGSLEPFNAVFGVDIAARYKAAGYLSIRNEKRELDLRCQAEFQIDLANRDADVLAVDINDDPVFCCRPCGKGKALFLAAPVERAAAETPRAFLPGAPELFRLYAMAAEIAGVKRNVLRTNPFLTLTEHPIDARTLLVAAVNNTPEALTDGITAASGWEFDSVIRGLPPTEQGFTVPGNSGALLKFRKAR
;
A
#
# COMPACT_ATOMS: atom_id res chain seq x y z
N MET A 1 16.71 4.61 12.04
CA MET A 1 17.31 5.95 11.71
C MET A 1 16.18 6.98 11.62
N ASN A 2 16.41 8.24 12.07
CA ASN A 2 15.38 9.28 11.96
C ASN A 2 15.27 9.72 10.51
N CYS A 3 14.05 9.73 9.94
CA CYS A 3 13.79 10.27 8.59
C CYS A 3 13.96 11.80 8.49
N ALA A 4 14.32 12.47 9.59
CA ALA A 4 14.60 13.90 9.62
C ALA A 4 15.87 14.20 8.79
N GLY A 5 15.66 14.71 7.59
CA GLY A 5 16.72 15.13 6.67
C GLY A 5 16.73 14.47 5.30
N LYS A 6 15.90 13.43 5.06
CA LYS A 6 15.73 12.84 3.72
C LYS A 6 14.83 13.74 2.85
N PRO A 7 15.18 13.96 1.55
CA PRO A 7 14.31 14.69 0.64
C PRO A 7 12.99 13.93 0.43
N GLN A 8 11.87 14.63 0.53
CA GLN A 8 10.55 14.02 0.36
C GLN A 8 9.75 14.66 -0.80
N GLY A 9 10.13 15.84 -1.27
CA GLY A 9 9.53 16.51 -2.42
C GLY A 9 8.00 16.52 -2.38
N ILE A 10 7.38 16.03 -3.45
CA ILE A 10 5.92 15.95 -3.59
C ILE A 10 5.26 14.96 -2.60
N PHE A 11 6.03 14.13 -1.91
CA PHE A 11 5.56 13.15 -0.92
C PHE A 11 5.63 13.66 0.52
N ALA A 12 6.07 14.90 0.74
CA ALA A 12 6.20 15.45 2.08
C ALA A 12 4.84 15.59 2.77
N ALA A 13 4.84 15.55 4.11
CA ALA A 13 3.64 15.82 4.89
C ALA A 13 3.12 17.24 4.60
N GLY A 14 1.81 17.37 4.40
CA GLY A 14 1.19 18.65 4.08
C GLY A 14 1.26 19.07 2.60
N THR A 15 1.91 18.28 1.73
CA THR A 15 1.79 18.49 0.28
C THR A 15 0.48 17.92 -0.25
N GLU A 16 0.09 18.38 -1.43
CA GLU A 16 -1.13 17.97 -2.11
C GLU A 16 -1.14 16.45 -2.38
N PHE A 17 -2.30 15.80 -2.15
CA PHE A 17 -2.54 14.43 -2.64
C PHE A 17 -2.61 14.47 -4.16
N PHE A 18 -1.65 13.83 -4.82
CA PHE A 18 -1.57 13.84 -6.27
C PHE A 18 -2.27 12.63 -6.90
N VAL A 19 -2.82 12.85 -8.09
CA VAL A 19 -3.38 11.79 -8.93
C VAL A 19 -2.66 11.75 -10.26
N GLY A 20 -2.54 10.54 -10.82
CA GLY A 20 -1.85 10.37 -12.08
C GLY A 20 -1.95 8.96 -12.64
N CYS A 21 -1.02 8.63 -13.52
CA CYS A 21 -0.93 7.29 -14.09
C CYS A 21 0.50 6.93 -14.49
N ASN A 22 0.70 5.66 -14.75
CA ASN A 22 1.89 5.14 -15.41
C ASN A 22 1.77 5.39 -16.92
N TYR A 23 2.83 5.84 -17.58
CA TYR A 23 2.78 6.30 -18.94
C TYR A 23 3.73 5.54 -19.86
N TRP A 24 3.14 4.97 -20.88
CA TRP A 24 3.74 4.58 -22.14
C TRP A 24 3.00 5.31 -23.26
N ALA A 25 3.71 5.74 -24.31
CA ALA A 25 3.09 6.46 -25.41
C ALA A 25 2.04 5.60 -26.13
N SER A 26 0.88 6.18 -26.41
CA SER A 26 -0.30 5.48 -26.92
C SER A 26 -0.07 4.72 -28.24
N HIS A 27 0.89 5.15 -29.08
CA HIS A 27 1.18 4.54 -30.38
C HIS A 27 2.16 3.38 -30.32
N ALA A 28 2.94 3.22 -29.26
CA ALA A 28 4.09 2.33 -29.26
C ALA A 28 4.33 1.56 -27.94
N GLY A 29 3.65 1.92 -26.83
CA GLY A 29 3.87 1.25 -25.56
C GLY A 29 5.34 1.22 -25.19
N THR A 30 5.87 0.03 -24.82
CA THR A 30 7.28 -0.16 -24.43
C THR A 30 8.29 0.17 -25.54
N ALA A 31 7.88 0.22 -26.81
CA ALA A 31 8.76 0.59 -27.93
C ALA A 31 8.85 2.12 -28.14
N MET A 32 8.20 2.92 -27.31
CA MET A 32 8.06 4.36 -27.53
C MET A 32 9.39 5.10 -27.75
N TRP A 33 10.46 4.67 -27.11
CA TRP A 33 11.77 5.32 -27.21
C TRP A 33 12.45 5.10 -28.54
N ARG A 34 12.29 3.91 -29.12
CA ARG A 34 12.80 3.56 -30.46
C ARG A 34 11.91 4.08 -31.59
N GLU A 35 10.61 4.17 -31.30
CA GLU A 35 9.59 4.68 -32.22
C GLU A 35 9.11 6.07 -31.80
N TRP A 36 10.04 6.94 -31.44
CA TRP A 36 9.75 8.24 -30.88
C TRP A 36 8.92 9.12 -31.84
N LYS A 37 7.76 9.57 -31.34
CA LYS A 37 6.85 10.49 -32.03
C LYS A 37 6.41 11.59 -31.07
N PRO A 38 7.12 12.73 -31.04
CA PRO A 38 6.86 13.79 -30.08
C PRO A 38 5.45 14.39 -30.21
N GLU A 39 4.87 14.41 -31.41
CA GLU A 39 3.52 14.89 -31.65
C GLU A 39 2.46 14.01 -30.98
N VAL A 40 2.67 12.69 -30.93
CA VAL A 40 1.76 11.77 -30.24
C VAL A 40 1.90 11.92 -28.72
N VAL A 41 3.13 12.02 -28.21
CA VAL A 41 3.40 12.25 -26.77
C VAL A 41 2.77 13.57 -26.29
N ALA A 42 2.90 14.65 -27.10
CA ALA A 42 2.29 15.93 -26.77
C ALA A 42 0.76 15.85 -26.71
N GLU A 43 0.13 15.12 -27.62
CA GLU A 43 -1.31 14.89 -27.64
C GLU A 43 -1.78 14.03 -26.45
N ASP A 44 -1.02 12.99 -26.10
CA ASP A 44 -1.27 12.19 -24.90
C ASP A 44 -1.21 13.07 -23.65
N PHE A 45 -0.15 13.87 -23.50
CA PHE A 45 0.02 14.76 -22.34
C PHE A 45 -1.07 15.83 -22.23
N ARG A 46 -1.50 16.38 -23.38
CA ARG A 46 -2.63 17.29 -23.46
C ARG A 46 -3.91 16.63 -22.93
N THR A 47 -4.16 15.38 -23.33
CA THR A 47 -5.33 14.61 -22.91
C THR A 47 -5.29 14.30 -21.41
N LEU A 48 -4.16 13.83 -20.90
CA LEU A 48 -3.97 13.50 -19.48
C LEU A 48 -4.12 14.74 -18.60
N SER A 49 -3.45 15.84 -18.95
CA SER A 49 -3.55 17.11 -18.20
C SER A 49 -4.98 17.68 -18.21
N ALA A 50 -5.70 17.62 -19.33
CA ALA A 50 -7.09 18.06 -19.42
C ALA A 50 -8.07 17.24 -18.56
N HIS A 51 -7.68 16.06 -18.14
CA HIS A 51 -8.41 15.22 -17.18
C HIS A 51 -7.92 15.36 -15.73
N GLY A 52 -7.05 16.34 -15.46
CA GLY A 52 -6.61 16.68 -14.11
C GLY A 52 -5.50 15.81 -13.54
N LEU A 53 -4.84 14.98 -14.37
CA LEU A 53 -3.68 14.23 -13.93
C LEU A 53 -2.51 15.19 -13.68
N GLN A 54 -1.75 14.92 -12.62
CA GLN A 54 -0.67 15.79 -12.14
C GLN A 54 0.69 15.11 -12.23
N VAL A 55 0.74 13.78 -12.08
CA VAL A 55 1.98 13.00 -12.02
C VAL A 55 1.91 11.85 -12.99
N LEU A 56 2.98 11.70 -13.77
CA LEU A 56 3.19 10.54 -14.63
C LEU A 56 4.43 9.77 -14.15
N ARG A 57 4.31 8.46 -14.01
CA ARG A 57 5.49 7.59 -13.88
C ARG A 57 5.92 7.13 -15.26
N VAL A 58 7.20 7.35 -15.58
CA VAL A 58 7.78 7.12 -16.91
C VAL A 58 9.04 6.26 -16.82
N PHE A 59 9.32 5.49 -17.87
CA PHE A 59 10.26 4.40 -17.81
C PHE A 59 11.28 4.47 -18.95
N PRO A 60 12.56 4.83 -18.70
CA PRO A 60 13.63 4.54 -19.64
C PRO A 60 13.86 3.03 -19.69
N LEU A 61 13.35 2.37 -20.75
CA LEU A 61 13.49 0.92 -20.90
C LEU A 61 14.97 0.54 -20.96
N TRP A 62 15.45 -0.31 -20.07
CA TRP A 62 16.88 -0.53 -19.87
C TRP A 62 17.65 -0.87 -21.13
N PRO A 63 17.27 -1.87 -21.97
CA PRO A 63 18.04 -2.18 -23.18
C PRO A 63 17.99 -1.10 -24.27
N ASP A 64 16.99 -0.22 -24.24
CA ASP A 64 16.94 0.89 -25.20
C ASP A 64 17.90 2.01 -24.80
N PHE A 65 17.98 2.32 -23.51
CA PHE A 65 18.87 3.35 -22.99
C PHE A 65 20.32 2.87 -22.84
N GLN A 66 20.54 1.57 -22.59
CA GLN A 66 21.88 0.99 -22.45
C GLN A 66 22.04 -0.26 -23.34
N PRO A 67 22.09 -0.11 -24.68
CA PRO A 67 22.09 -1.22 -25.64
C PRO A 67 23.47 -1.89 -25.77
N ILE A 68 24.14 -2.19 -24.66
CA ILE A 68 25.48 -2.75 -24.64
C ILE A 68 25.49 -4.27 -24.84
N GLN A 69 26.55 -4.74 -25.55
CA GLN A 69 26.89 -6.14 -25.74
C GLN A 69 28.28 -6.41 -25.20
N ALA A 70 28.50 -7.58 -24.64
CA ALA A 70 29.82 -8.04 -24.24
C ALA A 70 30.53 -8.70 -25.42
N LEU A 71 31.68 -8.18 -25.79
CA LEU A 71 32.61 -8.90 -26.68
C LEU A 71 33.37 -9.94 -25.85
N THR A 72 33.28 -11.19 -26.28
CA THR A 72 34.01 -12.31 -25.65
C THR A 72 35.05 -12.85 -26.62
N GLY A 73 36.24 -13.11 -26.11
CA GLY A 73 37.34 -13.74 -26.84
C GLY A 73 37.30 -15.27 -26.83
N GLY A 74 38.32 -15.89 -27.34
CA GLY A 74 38.53 -17.33 -27.24
C GLY A 74 38.55 -17.81 -25.78
N GLY A 75 37.85 -18.90 -25.46
CA GLY A 75 37.71 -19.36 -24.09
C GLY A 75 36.66 -18.61 -23.27
N GLN A 76 35.79 -17.82 -23.92
CA GLN A 76 34.68 -17.07 -23.33
C GLN A 76 35.12 -15.96 -22.35
N GLN A 77 36.35 -15.51 -22.40
CA GLN A 77 36.80 -14.40 -21.57
C GLN A 77 36.22 -13.08 -22.06
N PHE A 78 35.76 -12.25 -21.13
CA PHE A 78 35.31 -10.87 -21.41
C PHE A 78 36.48 -10.03 -21.96
N VAL A 79 36.21 -9.27 -23.04
CA VAL A 79 37.17 -8.35 -23.64
C VAL A 79 36.75 -6.90 -23.37
N GLU A 80 35.61 -6.48 -23.90
CA GLU A 80 35.08 -5.13 -23.74
C GLU A 80 33.55 -5.08 -23.94
N MET A 81 32.91 -3.97 -23.52
CA MET A 81 31.54 -3.65 -23.88
C MET A 81 31.51 -2.86 -25.19
N ARG A 82 30.48 -3.11 -26.01
CA ARG A 82 30.29 -2.52 -27.34
C ARG A 82 28.84 -2.13 -27.60
N PHE A 83 28.63 -1.26 -28.59
CA PHE A 83 27.32 -1.05 -29.23
C PHE A 83 27.23 -1.92 -30.50
N GLY A 84 26.64 -3.10 -30.37
CA GLY A 84 26.71 -4.11 -31.43
C GLY A 84 28.17 -4.44 -31.74
N ASP A 85 28.58 -4.27 -33.02
CA ASP A 85 29.96 -4.53 -33.46
C ASP A 85 30.91 -3.34 -33.29
N ARG A 86 30.44 -2.19 -32.80
CA ARG A 86 31.25 -0.97 -32.68
C ARG A 86 31.72 -0.76 -31.23
N PRO A 87 33.00 -0.37 -31.03
CA PRO A 87 33.48 0.04 -29.72
C PRO A 87 32.61 1.17 -29.13
N LEU A 88 32.50 1.21 -27.79
CA LEU A 88 31.85 2.34 -27.14
C LEU A 88 32.62 3.64 -27.43
N PRO A 89 31.94 4.75 -27.79
CA PRO A 89 32.61 6.04 -28.00
C PRO A 89 33.31 6.53 -26.74
N ASP A 90 34.45 7.23 -26.89
CA ASP A 90 35.12 7.90 -25.77
C ASP A 90 34.41 9.23 -25.41
N THR A 91 33.18 9.14 -25.00
CA THR A 91 32.31 10.22 -24.53
C THR A 91 31.73 9.87 -23.16
N PRO A 92 31.19 10.82 -22.39
CA PRO A 92 30.51 10.50 -21.15
C PRO A 92 29.37 9.48 -21.32
N ALA A 93 28.59 9.58 -22.41
CA ALA A 93 27.53 8.62 -22.75
C ALA A 93 28.11 7.23 -23.05
N GLY A 94 29.14 7.16 -23.91
CA GLY A 94 29.78 5.88 -24.25
C GLY A 94 30.43 5.20 -23.04
N ARG A 95 31.08 5.94 -22.15
CA ARG A 95 31.63 5.39 -20.90
C ARG A 95 30.56 4.88 -19.94
N ALA A 96 29.31 5.36 -20.07
CA ALA A 96 28.14 4.85 -19.35
C ALA A 96 27.39 3.75 -20.14
N GLY A 97 27.80 3.49 -21.40
CA GLY A 97 27.10 2.58 -22.30
C GLY A 97 25.69 3.06 -22.70
N VAL A 98 25.44 4.36 -22.61
CA VAL A 98 24.11 4.96 -22.85
C VAL A 98 24.02 5.52 -24.26
N ASP A 99 22.89 5.24 -24.93
CA ASP A 99 22.57 5.85 -26.21
C ASP A 99 22.12 7.31 -25.98
N PRO A 100 22.88 8.31 -26.50
CA PRO A 100 22.53 9.71 -26.31
C PRO A 100 21.23 10.12 -27.01
N VAL A 101 20.79 9.40 -28.06
CA VAL A 101 19.52 9.69 -28.75
C VAL A 101 18.33 9.45 -27.82
N MET A 102 18.36 8.37 -27.06
CA MET A 102 17.30 8.07 -26.06
C MET A 102 17.23 9.15 -24.98
N VAL A 103 18.37 9.72 -24.61
CA VAL A 103 18.41 10.80 -23.61
C VAL A 103 17.82 12.10 -24.18
N GLU A 104 18.06 12.41 -25.45
CA GLU A 104 17.43 13.58 -26.08
C GLU A 104 15.90 13.40 -26.20
N HIS A 105 15.41 12.21 -26.55
CA HIS A 105 13.97 11.90 -26.52
C HIS A 105 13.41 12.13 -25.10
N PHE A 106 14.15 11.71 -24.06
CA PHE A 106 13.70 11.90 -22.68
C PHE A 106 13.70 13.39 -22.27
N ARG A 107 14.68 14.18 -22.69
CA ARG A 107 14.70 15.63 -22.47
C ARG A 107 13.51 16.32 -23.13
N GLU A 108 13.19 15.91 -24.35
CA GLU A 108 12.01 16.41 -25.06
C GLU A 108 10.71 16.04 -24.32
N LEU A 109 10.61 14.80 -23.82
CA LEU A 109 9.50 14.37 -22.97
C LEU A 109 9.38 15.26 -21.71
N CYS A 110 10.49 15.54 -21.04
CA CYS A 110 10.51 16.42 -19.85
C CYS A 110 10.05 17.85 -20.18
N ARG A 111 10.46 18.38 -21.35
CA ARG A 111 10.03 19.70 -21.80
C ARG A 111 8.52 19.76 -21.99
N MET A 112 7.96 18.78 -22.72
CA MET A 112 6.53 18.64 -22.93
C MET A 112 5.76 18.46 -21.62
N ALA A 113 6.26 17.63 -20.70
CA ALA A 113 5.65 17.47 -19.38
C ALA A 113 5.55 18.82 -18.64
N GLY A 114 6.62 19.64 -18.72
CA GLY A 114 6.61 20.99 -18.15
C GLY A 114 5.56 21.92 -18.79
N GLU A 115 5.38 21.85 -20.10
CA GLU A 115 4.38 22.64 -20.85
C GLU A 115 2.95 22.29 -20.43
N TYR A 116 2.67 21.01 -20.19
CA TYR A 116 1.37 20.52 -19.72
C TYR A 116 1.25 20.48 -18.19
N ARG A 117 2.21 21.04 -17.44
CA ARG A 117 2.25 21.10 -15.98
C ARG A 117 2.22 19.73 -15.29
N LEU A 118 2.72 18.71 -15.97
CA LEU A 118 2.86 17.37 -15.45
C LEU A 118 4.20 17.21 -14.72
N LYS A 119 4.20 16.46 -13.63
CA LYS A 119 5.38 16.02 -12.90
C LYS A 119 5.72 14.58 -13.28
N LEU A 120 7.00 14.24 -13.21
CA LEU A 120 7.51 12.94 -13.60
C LEU A 120 8.15 12.23 -12.40
N VAL A 121 7.77 10.98 -12.18
CA VAL A 121 8.51 9.99 -11.39
C VAL A 121 9.22 9.08 -12.40
N VAL A 122 10.54 8.99 -12.32
CA VAL A 122 11.36 8.33 -13.37
C VAL A 122 11.91 7.00 -12.86
N GLY A 123 11.40 5.89 -13.40
CA GLY A 123 11.83 4.53 -13.08
C GLY A 123 13.12 4.15 -13.82
N LEU A 124 14.28 4.36 -13.20
CA LEU A 124 15.60 4.38 -13.86
C LEU A 124 16.07 3.03 -14.39
N VAL A 125 15.93 1.94 -13.61
CA VAL A 125 16.34 0.59 -14.03
C VAL A 125 15.09 -0.21 -14.38
N THR A 126 14.51 0.07 -15.56
CA THR A 126 13.34 -0.66 -16.05
C THR A 126 13.78 -1.93 -16.78
N GLY A 127 14.13 -2.95 -16.00
CA GLY A 127 14.52 -4.27 -16.48
C GLY A 127 13.39 -5.32 -16.42
N TRP A 128 12.29 -5.01 -15.75
CA TRP A 128 11.07 -5.78 -15.71
C TRP A 128 9.89 -4.91 -16.08
N MET A 129 9.06 -5.36 -17.01
CA MET A 129 7.86 -4.64 -17.44
C MET A 129 6.84 -5.61 -18.02
N SER A 130 5.58 -5.51 -17.54
CA SER A 130 4.46 -6.27 -18.11
C SER A 130 4.72 -7.79 -18.17
N GLY A 131 5.27 -8.35 -17.09
CA GLY A 131 5.57 -9.78 -17.00
C GLY A 131 6.75 -10.25 -17.83
N ARG A 132 7.59 -9.33 -18.35
CA ARG A 132 8.74 -9.65 -19.20
C ARG A 132 10.03 -8.99 -18.71
N MET A 133 11.14 -9.72 -18.88
CA MET A 133 12.50 -9.18 -18.72
C MET A 133 12.91 -8.36 -19.95
N HIS A 134 13.43 -7.17 -19.69
CA HIS A 134 14.04 -6.26 -20.67
C HIS A 134 15.44 -5.93 -20.18
N VAL A 135 16.42 -6.70 -20.61
CA VAL A 135 17.82 -6.63 -20.18
C VAL A 135 18.73 -6.37 -21.37
N PRO A 136 19.76 -5.53 -21.23
CA PRO A 136 20.77 -5.39 -22.28
C PRO A 136 21.40 -6.73 -22.67
N PRO A 137 21.73 -6.96 -23.95
CA PRO A 137 22.31 -8.22 -24.41
C PRO A 137 23.55 -8.68 -23.61
N ALA A 138 24.32 -7.73 -23.08
CA ALA A 138 25.49 -8.04 -22.25
C ALA A 138 25.15 -8.81 -20.97
N PHE A 139 23.90 -8.74 -20.46
CA PHE A 139 23.52 -9.26 -19.13
C PHE A 139 22.41 -10.32 -19.18
N GLU A 140 22.00 -10.78 -20.36
CA GLU A 140 20.92 -11.77 -20.51
C GLU A 140 21.19 -13.12 -19.77
N ARG A 141 22.46 -13.41 -19.47
CA ARG A 141 22.89 -14.69 -18.90
C ARG A 141 23.39 -14.60 -17.47
N VAL A 142 23.25 -13.44 -16.83
CA VAL A 142 23.71 -13.23 -15.46
C VAL A 142 22.56 -12.77 -14.57
N ASN A 143 22.73 -12.94 -13.26
CA ASN A 143 21.80 -12.34 -12.31
C ASN A 143 22.10 -10.83 -12.19
N VAL A 144 21.24 -10.01 -12.74
CA VAL A 144 21.44 -8.55 -12.86
C VAL A 144 21.44 -7.81 -11.52
N LEU A 145 20.98 -8.46 -10.44
CA LEU A 145 20.94 -7.88 -9.09
C LEU A 145 22.18 -8.23 -8.26
N THR A 146 22.94 -9.26 -8.66
CA THR A 146 24.11 -9.73 -7.87
C THR A 146 25.42 -9.76 -8.66
N ASP A 147 25.36 -9.81 -9.99
CA ASP A 147 26.57 -9.79 -10.82
C ASP A 147 27.28 -8.42 -10.72
N PRO A 148 28.55 -8.36 -10.28
CA PRO A 148 29.25 -7.11 -10.07
C PRO A 148 29.41 -6.27 -11.35
N GLN A 149 29.54 -6.90 -12.52
CA GLN A 149 29.66 -6.19 -13.80
C GLN A 149 28.34 -5.57 -14.21
N ALA A 150 27.23 -6.33 -14.06
CA ALA A 150 25.89 -5.82 -14.33
C ALA A 150 25.55 -4.62 -13.42
N ILE A 151 25.82 -4.72 -12.11
CA ILE A 151 25.62 -3.62 -11.15
C ILE A 151 26.49 -2.42 -11.51
N GLN A 152 27.75 -2.61 -11.86
CA GLN A 152 28.65 -1.52 -12.26
C GLN A 152 28.09 -0.74 -13.46
N TRP A 153 27.56 -1.42 -14.47
CA TRP A 153 27.00 -0.76 -15.65
C TRP A 153 25.66 -0.10 -15.38
N GLN A 154 24.82 -0.68 -14.53
CA GLN A 154 23.61 -0.02 -14.03
C GLN A 154 23.95 1.29 -13.31
N VAL A 155 24.91 1.27 -12.39
CA VAL A 155 25.39 2.45 -11.67
C VAL A 155 25.91 3.53 -12.63
N ARG A 156 26.69 3.16 -13.66
CA ARG A 156 27.16 4.10 -14.70
C ARG A 156 26.01 4.73 -15.46
N MET A 157 25.03 3.91 -15.90
CA MET A 157 23.84 4.38 -16.61
C MET A 157 23.03 5.34 -15.71
N VAL A 158 22.71 4.93 -14.49
CA VAL A 158 21.90 5.73 -13.55
C VAL A 158 22.57 7.07 -13.28
N ARG A 159 23.86 7.09 -12.98
CA ARG A 159 24.62 8.35 -12.78
C ARG A 159 24.56 9.25 -14.01
N TYR A 160 24.74 8.67 -15.19
CA TYR A 160 24.70 9.46 -16.43
C TYR A 160 23.28 10.04 -16.67
N LEU A 161 22.23 9.22 -16.57
CA LEU A 161 20.86 9.67 -16.78
C LEU A 161 20.44 10.75 -15.78
N VAL A 162 20.71 10.53 -14.49
CA VAL A 162 20.37 11.51 -13.45
C VAL A 162 21.10 12.84 -13.69
N ARG A 163 22.39 12.81 -14.01
CA ARG A 163 23.17 14.02 -14.34
C ARG A 163 22.59 14.80 -15.50
N GLU A 164 22.22 14.10 -16.58
CA GLU A 164 21.70 14.70 -17.80
C GLU A 164 20.27 15.25 -17.66
N LEU A 165 19.49 14.71 -16.72
CA LEU A 165 18.08 15.02 -16.53
C LEU A 165 17.77 15.82 -15.25
N ARG A 166 18.72 16.01 -14.33
CA ARG A 166 18.48 16.70 -13.05
C ARG A 166 18.02 18.15 -13.19
N ASP A 167 18.36 18.82 -14.28
CA ASP A 167 17.94 20.19 -14.54
C ASP A 167 16.51 20.27 -15.12
N CYS A 168 15.90 19.14 -15.45
CA CYS A 168 14.54 19.06 -15.93
C CYS A 168 13.56 19.31 -14.76
N LYS A 169 12.89 20.47 -14.76
CA LYS A 169 11.95 20.88 -13.70
C LYS A 169 10.71 20.00 -13.56
N ALA A 170 10.38 19.25 -14.60
CA ALA A 170 9.26 18.31 -14.58
C ALA A 170 9.58 17.09 -13.72
N VAL A 171 10.84 16.64 -13.63
CA VAL A 171 11.23 15.51 -12.78
C VAL A 171 11.01 15.88 -11.31
N ALA A 172 10.14 15.14 -10.64
CA ALA A 172 9.78 15.33 -9.22
C ALA A 172 10.48 14.33 -8.31
N ALA A 173 10.76 13.12 -8.79
CA ALA A 173 11.40 12.06 -8.05
C ALA A 173 12.13 11.08 -8.98
N TRP A 174 13.10 10.39 -8.43
CA TRP A 174 13.78 9.27 -9.04
C TRP A 174 13.26 7.98 -8.41
N ASP A 175 12.91 7.02 -9.23
CA ASP A 175 12.49 5.70 -8.81
C ASP A 175 13.58 4.70 -9.22
N LEU A 176 13.88 3.70 -8.39
CA LEU A 176 14.93 2.72 -8.68
C LEU A 176 14.68 2.00 -10.01
N GLY A 177 13.41 1.77 -10.33
CA GLY A 177 12.97 1.14 -11.58
C GLY A 177 11.57 0.57 -11.45
N ASN A 178 11.18 -0.33 -12.34
CA ASN A 178 9.88 -0.98 -12.27
C ASN A 178 10.00 -2.39 -11.69
N GLU A 179 9.35 -2.62 -10.53
CA GLU A 179 9.28 -3.94 -9.89
C GLU A 179 10.64 -4.67 -9.90
N CYS A 180 11.68 -3.94 -9.48
CA CYS A 180 13.05 -4.43 -9.61
C CYS A 180 13.28 -5.76 -8.88
N ASN A 181 12.48 -6.05 -7.87
CA ASN A 181 12.47 -7.32 -7.17
C ASN A 181 12.01 -8.52 -8.03
N CYS A 182 11.43 -8.27 -9.22
CA CYS A 182 11.12 -9.30 -10.22
C CYS A 182 12.23 -9.56 -11.23
N MET A 183 13.31 -8.73 -11.26
CA MET A 183 14.34 -8.86 -12.29
C MET A 183 15.21 -10.11 -12.15
N ALA A 184 15.42 -10.61 -10.93
CA ALA A 184 16.17 -11.85 -10.71
C ALA A 184 15.92 -12.40 -9.30
N PRO A 185 16.09 -13.73 -9.09
CA PRO A 185 16.04 -14.32 -7.76
C PRO A 185 17.27 -13.92 -6.95
N LEU A 186 17.08 -13.73 -5.65
CA LEU A 186 18.14 -13.47 -4.69
C LEU A 186 18.24 -14.59 -3.66
N ALA A 187 19.44 -14.81 -3.12
CA ALA A 187 19.67 -15.80 -2.08
C ALA A 187 19.47 -15.21 -0.67
N THR A 188 19.74 -13.93 -0.48
CA THR A 188 19.72 -13.26 0.84
C THR A 188 19.14 -11.85 0.77
N PRO A 189 18.57 -11.34 1.89
CA PRO A 189 18.14 -9.93 1.99
C PRO A 189 19.29 -8.93 1.82
N GLN A 190 20.52 -9.33 2.18
CA GLN A 190 21.70 -8.48 2.04
C GLN A 190 22.04 -8.20 0.57
N GLU A 191 21.78 -9.13 -0.33
CA GLU A 191 21.92 -8.91 -1.79
C GLU A 191 20.94 -7.85 -2.27
N ALA A 192 19.66 -7.91 -1.84
CA ALA A 192 18.65 -6.90 -2.12
C ALA A 192 19.05 -5.52 -1.61
N TRP A 193 19.49 -5.46 -0.35
CA TRP A 193 19.95 -4.22 0.28
C TRP A 193 21.16 -3.62 -0.45
N CYS A 194 22.17 -4.45 -0.79
CA CYS A 194 23.36 -4.00 -1.50
C CYS A 194 23.02 -3.40 -2.86
N TRP A 195 22.17 -4.06 -3.64
CA TRP A 195 21.73 -3.55 -4.94
C TRP A 195 20.96 -2.23 -4.80
N SER A 196 19.94 -2.19 -3.96
CA SER A 196 19.13 -0.98 -3.73
C SER A 196 19.98 0.19 -3.25
N ASN A 197 20.92 -0.07 -2.34
CA ASN A 197 21.86 0.96 -1.84
C ASN A 197 22.82 1.45 -2.94
N ALA A 198 23.32 0.57 -3.81
CA ALA A 198 24.20 0.95 -4.91
C ALA A 198 23.50 1.89 -5.91
N ILE A 199 22.25 1.57 -6.29
CA ILE A 199 21.46 2.39 -7.22
C ILE A 199 21.07 3.72 -6.56
N THR A 200 20.58 3.70 -5.31
CA THR A 200 20.23 4.90 -4.55
C THR A 200 21.44 5.83 -4.37
N ALA A 201 22.62 5.27 -4.03
CA ALA A 201 23.84 6.06 -3.91
C ALA A 201 24.25 6.69 -5.24
N ALA A 202 24.10 5.98 -6.36
CA ALA A 202 24.36 6.50 -7.69
C ALA A 202 23.45 7.70 -8.03
N ILE A 203 22.17 7.63 -7.69
CA ILE A 203 21.23 8.73 -7.84
C ILE A 203 21.65 9.93 -7.01
N ARG A 204 21.86 9.74 -5.71
CA ARG A 204 22.17 10.81 -4.75
C ARG A 204 23.52 11.51 -5.01
N MET A 205 24.47 10.82 -5.63
CA MET A 205 25.73 11.45 -6.08
C MET A 205 25.52 12.53 -7.14
N GLU A 206 24.51 12.41 -7.97
CA GLU A 206 24.25 13.36 -9.07
C GLU A 206 23.10 14.32 -8.75
N ASP A 207 22.10 13.88 -7.95
CA ASP A 207 20.98 14.70 -7.51
C ASP A 207 20.57 14.36 -6.05
N PRO A 208 21.13 15.03 -5.07
CA PRO A 208 20.80 14.84 -3.67
C PRO A 208 19.49 15.55 -3.25
N ALA A 209 18.87 16.34 -4.12
CA ALA A 209 17.74 17.20 -3.76
C ALA A 209 16.39 16.52 -3.97
N ARG A 210 16.27 15.63 -4.95
CA ARG A 210 15.03 14.91 -5.21
C ARG A 210 14.94 13.62 -4.42
N PRO A 211 13.72 13.23 -3.99
CA PRO A 211 13.50 11.96 -3.31
C PRO A 211 13.73 10.76 -4.24
N VAL A 212 14.16 9.66 -3.63
CA VAL A 212 14.32 8.36 -4.27
C VAL A 212 13.19 7.45 -3.82
N VAL A 213 12.45 6.91 -4.77
CA VAL A 213 11.34 5.95 -4.59
C VAL A 213 11.88 4.52 -4.71
N SER A 214 11.27 3.58 -4.00
CA SER A 214 11.77 2.19 -3.93
C SER A 214 11.58 1.37 -5.22
N GLY A 215 10.54 1.64 -6.03
CA GLY A 215 10.25 0.89 -7.26
C GLY A 215 10.01 -0.61 -7.05
N MET A 216 9.48 -0.99 -5.89
CA MET A 216 9.29 -2.38 -5.47
C MET A 216 7.84 -2.65 -5.12
N HIS A 217 7.39 -3.87 -5.33
CA HIS A 217 6.10 -4.35 -4.87
C HIS A 217 6.24 -5.55 -3.92
N SER A 218 5.15 -5.93 -3.26
CA SER A 218 5.08 -7.14 -2.41
C SER A 218 6.21 -7.24 -1.38
N LEU A 219 6.55 -6.11 -0.73
CA LEU A 219 7.54 -6.10 0.35
C LEU A 219 6.98 -6.78 1.61
N ALA A 220 7.82 -7.51 2.33
CA ALA A 220 7.47 -8.17 3.58
C ALA A 220 8.05 -7.43 4.80
N CYS A 221 7.51 -7.68 5.99
CA CYS A 221 8.14 -7.24 7.23
C CYS A 221 9.31 -8.15 7.65
N GLU A 222 9.23 -9.41 7.24
CA GLU A 222 10.19 -10.50 7.48
C GLU A 222 9.93 -11.57 6.40
N HIS A 223 10.66 -12.63 6.33
CA HIS A 223 10.45 -13.75 5.40
C HIS A 223 10.42 -13.33 3.92
N GLY A 224 11.58 -13.04 3.42
CA GLY A 224 11.79 -12.68 2.03
C GLY A 224 13.07 -11.89 1.89
N ASN A 225 13.49 -11.73 0.65
CA ASN A 225 14.72 -11.00 0.36
C ASN A 225 14.48 -9.49 0.24
N TRP A 226 13.22 -9.06 0.13
CA TRP A 226 12.85 -7.66 -0.02
C TRP A 226 11.94 -7.24 1.14
N THR A 227 12.51 -6.46 2.08
CA THR A 227 11.79 -6.04 3.28
C THR A 227 11.43 -4.56 3.24
N ILE A 228 10.32 -4.20 3.88
CA ILE A 228 9.87 -2.81 4.05
C ILE A 228 10.97 -2.00 4.75
N GLN A 229 11.58 -2.56 5.79
CA GLN A 229 12.57 -1.89 6.62
C GLN A 229 13.85 -1.58 5.84
N ASP A 230 14.36 -2.56 5.08
CA ASP A 230 15.58 -2.39 4.28
C ASP A 230 15.37 -1.36 3.16
N GLN A 231 14.23 -1.42 2.49
CA GLN A 231 13.91 -0.43 1.45
C GLN A 231 13.74 0.97 2.05
N ALA A 232 13.09 1.11 3.20
CA ALA A 232 12.94 2.38 3.90
C ALA A 232 14.27 2.93 4.45
N GLU A 233 15.25 2.07 4.73
CA GLU A 233 16.59 2.50 5.13
C GLU A 233 17.34 3.19 3.99
N VAL A 234 17.25 2.63 2.78
CA VAL A 234 18.04 3.09 1.63
C VAL A 234 17.34 4.12 0.75
N THR A 235 16.01 4.12 0.67
CA THR A 235 15.21 5.06 -0.13
C THR A 235 14.52 6.11 0.73
N ASP A 236 13.86 7.09 0.12
CA ASP A 236 13.19 8.20 0.81
C ASP A 236 11.66 8.01 0.87
N VAL A 237 11.12 7.24 -0.08
CA VAL A 237 9.68 6.99 -0.26
C VAL A 237 9.49 5.54 -0.66
N LEU A 238 8.51 4.89 -0.04
CA LEU A 238 8.06 3.55 -0.45
C LEU A 238 6.88 3.63 -1.41
N CYS A 239 6.77 2.64 -2.27
CA CYS A 239 5.66 2.51 -3.21
C CYS A 239 4.99 1.14 -3.09
N THR A 240 3.73 1.08 -3.51
CA THR A 240 2.93 -0.15 -3.56
C THR A 240 2.29 -0.34 -4.93
N HIS A 241 2.12 -1.62 -5.34
CA HIS A 241 1.44 -2.04 -6.55
C HIS A 241 0.28 -3.00 -6.19
N PRO A 242 -0.80 -2.49 -5.59
CA PRO A 242 -1.90 -3.28 -5.03
C PRO A 242 -2.86 -3.80 -6.11
N TYR A 243 -2.50 -4.89 -6.75
CA TYR A 243 -3.38 -5.59 -7.69
C TYR A 243 -4.10 -6.75 -6.98
N PRO A 244 -5.44 -6.73 -6.85
CA PRO A 244 -6.17 -7.77 -6.12
C PRO A 244 -5.93 -9.19 -6.64
N LEU A 245 -5.76 -9.35 -7.96
CA LEU A 245 -5.53 -10.67 -8.57
C LEU A 245 -4.20 -11.29 -8.14
N PHE A 246 -3.16 -10.49 -7.93
CA PHE A 246 -1.81 -10.96 -7.62
C PHE A 246 -1.48 -10.94 -6.13
N THR A 247 -2.29 -10.24 -5.32
CA THR A 247 -2.03 -10.11 -3.89
C THR A 247 -2.84 -11.16 -3.11
N PRO A 248 -2.19 -11.94 -2.22
CA PRO A 248 -2.90 -12.93 -1.39
C PRO A 248 -4.08 -12.31 -0.64
N HIS A 249 -5.15 -13.08 -0.46
CA HIS A 249 -6.39 -12.70 0.25
C HIS A 249 -7.24 -11.62 -0.41
N CYS A 250 -6.83 -11.01 -1.51
CA CYS A 250 -7.55 -9.89 -2.12
C CYS A 250 -8.61 -10.33 -3.15
N SER A 251 -8.32 -11.33 -4.00
CA SER A 251 -9.23 -11.79 -5.07
C SER A 251 -10.41 -12.64 -4.60
N THR A 252 -10.69 -12.70 -3.30
CA THR A 252 -11.76 -13.50 -2.71
C THR A 252 -13.12 -12.80 -2.65
N ASP A 253 -13.17 -11.50 -2.93
CA ASP A 253 -14.36 -10.66 -2.94
C ASP A 253 -14.42 -9.84 -4.25
N PRO A 254 -15.61 -9.36 -4.69
CA PRO A 254 -15.69 -8.46 -5.84
C PRO A 254 -14.84 -7.21 -5.66
N VAL A 255 -14.25 -6.71 -6.76
CA VAL A 255 -13.22 -5.66 -6.70
C VAL A 255 -13.72 -4.33 -6.11
N ASN A 256 -15.00 -3.99 -6.31
CA ASN A 256 -15.63 -2.78 -5.81
C ASN A 256 -16.35 -2.95 -4.45
N THR A 257 -15.87 -3.86 -3.60
CA THR A 257 -16.38 -4.07 -2.24
C THR A 257 -15.30 -3.83 -1.20
N MET A 258 -15.68 -3.79 0.07
CA MET A 258 -14.85 -3.31 1.18
C MET A 258 -13.44 -3.91 1.21
N ARG A 259 -13.30 -5.22 0.99
CA ARG A 259 -11.99 -5.88 0.98
C ARG A 259 -11.06 -5.19 -0.02
N ASN A 260 -11.40 -5.15 -1.28
CA ASN A 260 -10.55 -4.60 -2.32
C ASN A 260 -10.50 -3.06 -2.33
N ALA A 261 -11.59 -2.40 -1.92
CA ALA A 261 -11.62 -0.95 -1.76
C ALA A 261 -10.53 -0.41 -0.82
N PHE A 262 -10.18 -1.18 0.21
CA PHE A 262 -9.12 -0.84 1.15
C PHE A 262 -7.75 -1.46 0.85
N HIS A 263 -7.63 -2.31 -0.17
CA HIS A 263 -6.36 -3.00 -0.44
C HIS A 263 -5.19 -2.01 -0.60
N ALA A 264 -5.31 -1.08 -1.54
CA ALA A 264 -4.28 -0.07 -1.78
C ALA A 264 -3.96 0.75 -0.51
N THR A 265 -4.98 1.15 0.23
CA THR A 265 -4.83 1.93 1.45
C THR A 265 -4.11 1.14 2.54
N ALA A 266 -4.53 -0.10 2.80
CA ALA A 266 -3.96 -0.93 3.86
C ALA A 266 -2.50 -1.28 3.58
N GLU A 267 -2.15 -1.65 2.34
CA GLU A 267 -0.78 -1.98 1.95
C GLU A 267 0.14 -0.75 2.03
N THR A 268 -0.33 0.39 1.50
CA THR A 268 0.45 1.64 1.56
C THR A 268 0.65 2.12 2.99
N ARG A 269 -0.37 1.98 3.86
CA ARG A 269 -0.22 2.29 5.29
C ARG A 269 0.72 1.33 5.99
N LEU A 270 0.65 0.03 5.68
CA LEU A 270 1.60 -0.95 6.20
C LEU A 270 3.04 -0.55 5.88
N TYR A 271 3.32 -0.20 4.62
CA TYR A 271 4.66 0.22 4.20
C TYR A 271 5.09 1.51 4.89
N GLY A 272 4.22 2.53 4.87
CA GLY A 272 4.53 3.82 5.51
C GLY A 272 4.75 3.71 7.02
N ASP A 273 3.95 2.92 7.71
CA ASP A 273 3.99 2.80 9.18
C ASP A 273 5.18 1.93 9.65
N VAL A 274 5.45 0.81 8.98
CA VAL A 274 6.59 -0.07 9.31
C VAL A 274 7.92 0.55 8.85
N GLY A 275 7.93 1.14 7.63
CA GLY A 275 9.12 1.83 7.09
C GLY A 275 9.40 3.17 7.75
N ASN A 276 8.39 3.79 8.37
CA ASN A 276 8.47 5.14 8.95
C ASN A 276 8.98 6.19 7.93
N VAL A 277 8.53 6.07 6.68
CA VAL A 277 8.76 7.00 5.57
C VAL A 277 7.45 7.21 4.81
N PRO A 278 7.31 8.29 4.01
CA PRO A 278 6.15 8.44 3.15
C PRO A 278 5.96 7.22 2.24
N ALA A 279 4.70 6.88 1.95
CA ALA A 279 4.37 5.84 0.99
C ALA A 279 3.19 6.28 0.12
N PHE A 280 3.13 5.78 -1.12
CA PHE A 280 2.07 6.08 -2.07
C PHE A 280 1.72 4.88 -2.95
N VAL A 281 0.56 4.94 -3.57
CA VAL A 281 0.10 3.93 -4.53
C VAL A 281 0.72 4.26 -5.90
N GLU A 282 1.77 3.56 -6.29
CA GLU A 282 2.53 3.83 -7.50
C GLU A 282 1.94 3.15 -8.73
N GLU A 283 1.30 2.01 -8.53
CA GLU A 283 0.47 1.34 -9.52
C GLU A 283 -0.80 0.82 -8.88
N ALA A 284 -1.92 0.94 -9.58
CA ALA A 284 -3.16 0.27 -9.24
C ALA A 284 -3.99 0.01 -10.50
N GLY A 285 -4.78 -1.05 -10.49
CA GLY A 285 -5.63 -1.40 -11.60
C GLY A 285 -6.55 -2.56 -11.29
N SER A 286 -7.59 -2.72 -12.12
CA SER A 286 -8.53 -3.84 -12.06
C SER A 286 -8.20 -4.97 -13.05
N LEU A 287 -7.09 -4.84 -13.80
CA LEU A 287 -6.61 -5.79 -14.80
C LEU A 287 -7.59 -6.02 -15.97
N GLY A 288 -8.31 -4.96 -16.35
CA GLY A 288 -9.10 -4.88 -17.57
C GLY A 288 -10.49 -5.56 -17.51
N PRO A 289 -11.22 -5.51 -18.64
CA PRO A 289 -12.63 -5.92 -18.69
C PRO A 289 -12.88 -7.41 -18.43
N SER A 290 -11.86 -8.26 -18.58
CA SER A 290 -11.97 -9.69 -18.25
C SER A 290 -11.97 -9.97 -16.74
N GLN A 291 -11.60 -8.99 -15.92
CA GLN A 291 -11.65 -9.07 -14.45
C GLN A 291 -12.79 -8.22 -13.86
N SER A 292 -13.03 -7.04 -14.43
CA SER A 292 -14.13 -6.16 -14.03
C SER A 292 -14.52 -5.26 -15.19
N SER A 293 -15.83 -5.00 -15.36
CA SER A 293 -16.28 -4.06 -16.39
C SER A 293 -15.71 -2.66 -16.18
N ASP A 294 -15.63 -1.85 -17.23
CA ASP A 294 -15.16 -0.45 -17.13
C ASP A 294 -15.93 0.36 -16.06
N ALA A 295 -17.24 0.11 -15.91
CA ALA A 295 -18.06 0.77 -14.89
C ALA A 295 -17.62 0.37 -13.47
N VAL A 296 -17.42 -0.93 -13.22
CA VAL A 296 -16.95 -1.44 -11.92
C VAL A 296 -15.54 -0.93 -11.62
N ALA A 297 -14.65 -0.89 -12.63
CA ALA A 297 -13.31 -0.33 -12.49
C ALA A 297 -13.34 1.16 -12.11
N GLY A 298 -14.27 1.94 -12.68
CA GLY A 298 -14.49 3.34 -12.31
C GLY A 298 -14.91 3.51 -10.86
N HIS A 299 -15.87 2.72 -10.40
CA HIS A 299 -16.33 2.71 -9.00
C HIS A 299 -15.21 2.27 -8.04
N TYR A 300 -14.46 1.23 -8.41
CA TYR A 300 -13.30 0.77 -7.64
C TYR A 300 -12.25 1.87 -7.46
N LEU A 301 -11.91 2.55 -8.55
CA LEU A 301 -10.94 3.65 -8.49
C LEU A 301 -11.46 4.84 -7.67
N GLU A 302 -12.72 5.23 -7.80
CA GLU A 302 -13.32 6.30 -7.00
C GLU A 302 -13.23 5.98 -5.50
N ASN A 303 -13.59 4.77 -5.11
CA ASN A 303 -13.51 4.32 -3.71
C ASN A 303 -12.06 4.31 -3.20
N MET A 304 -11.12 3.82 -4.02
CA MET A 304 -9.69 3.78 -3.70
C MET A 304 -9.12 5.19 -3.50
N LEU A 305 -9.50 6.16 -4.33
CA LEU A 305 -9.10 7.57 -4.20
C LEU A 305 -9.57 8.16 -2.87
N TRP A 306 -10.85 7.99 -2.52
CA TRP A 306 -11.38 8.45 -1.24
C TRP A 306 -10.67 7.83 -0.04
N ASN A 307 -10.47 6.51 -0.04
CA ASN A 307 -9.80 5.82 1.06
C ASN A 307 -8.32 6.20 1.16
N SER A 308 -7.59 6.26 0.06
CA SER A 308 -6.18 6.62 0.05
C SER A 308 -5.94 8.05 0.52
N TRP A 309 -6.76 9.00 0.07
CA TRP A 309 -6.70 10.40 0.51
C TRP A 309 -7.02 10.55 2.00
N ALA A 310 -8.07 9.89 2.49
CA ALA A 310 -8.45 9.92 3.90
C ALA A 310 -7.39 9.29 4.83
N HIS A 311 -6.53 8.41 4.32
CA HIS A 311 -5.51 7.71 5.12
C HIS A 311 -4.08 8.18 4.83
N ASP A 312 -3.90 9.35 4.22
CA ASP A 312 -2.57 9.95 3.99
C ASP A 312 -1.63 9.06 3.15
N CYS A 313 -2.17 8.43 2.10
CA CYS A 313 -1.39 7.71 1.10
C CYS A 313 -0.93 8.69 0.01
N ARG A 314 -0.01 9.54 0.24
CA ARG A 314 0.56 10.66 -0.54
C ARG A 314 0.05 10.90 -1.96
N GLY A 315 -0.35 9.88 -2.71
CA GLY A 315 -0.88 9.95 -4.08
C GLY A 315 -1.26 8.58 -4.61
N LEU A 316 -1.86 8.59 -5.82
CA LEU A 316 -2.28 7.39 -6.51
C LEU A 316 -2.05 7.51 -8.02
N LEU A 317 -1.38 6.52 -8.60
CA LEU A 317 -1.16 6.37 -10.03
C LEU A 317 -1.86 5.10 -10.55
N TRP A 318 -2.67 5.27 -11.60
CA TRP A 318 -3.33 4.14 -12.25
C TRP A 318 -2.41 3.47 -13.27
N TRP A 319 -2.49 2.17 -13.43
CA TRP A 319 -1.89 1.42 -14.52
C TRP A 319 -2.94 1.17 -15.60
N CYS A 320 -2.85 1.77 -16.78
CA CYS A 320 -1.91 2.77 -17.26
C CYS A 320 -2.67 3.91 -18.01
N ALA A 321 -1.95 4.74 -18.80
CA ALA A 321 -2.56 5.87 -19.49
C ALA A 321 -3.55 5.45 -20.59
N HIS A 322 -3.13 4.57 -21.51
CA HIS A 322 -3.89 4.20 -22.71
C HIS A 322 -3.98 2.69 -22.88
N ASP A 323 -5.09 2.24 -23.47
CA ASP A 323 -5.20 0.87 -23.97
C ASP A 323 -4.14 0.63 -25.06
N GLN A 324 -3.68 -0.61 -25.13
CA GLN A 324 -2.58 -1.02 -26.01
C GLN A 324 -3.00 -2.17 -26.94
N VAL A 325 -4.30 -2.25 -27.27
CA VAL A 325 -4.91 -3.34 -28.05
C VAL A 325 -4.40 -3.47 -29.49
N LEU A 326 -3.85 -2.38 -30.06
CA LEU A 326 -3.32 -2.38 -31.43
C LEU A 326 -1.82 -2.69 -31.50
N LEU A 327 -1.15 -2.87 -30.35
CA LEU A 327 0.28 -3.15 -30.32
C LEU A 327 0.53 -4.66 -30.48
N GLU A 328 1.47 -5.00 -31.37
CA GLU A 328 1.80 -6.40 -31.71
C GLU A 328 3.23 -6.79 -31.31
N GLN A 329 4.03 -5.83 -30.84
CA GLN A 329 5.39 -6.08 -30.34
C GLN A 329 5.38 -6.55 -28.87
N PRO A 330 6.50 -7.11 -28.36
CA PRO A 330 6.64 -7.44 -26.95
C PRO A 330 6.40 -6.25 -26.00
N PRO A 331 5.66 -6.46 -24.87
CA PRO A 331 5.11 -7.72 -24.37
C PRO A 331 3.71 -8.06 -24.91
N TYR A 332 3.11 -7.24 -25.75
CA TYR A 332 1.71 -7.30 -26.19
C TYR A 332 1.41 -8.45 -27.16
N ASP A 333 2.45 -9.02 -27.78
CA ASP A 333 2.38 -10.17 -28.69
C ASP A 333 2.06 -11.49 -27.96
N TRP A 334 2.35 -11.61 -26.66
CA TRP A 334 2.16 -12.83 -25.89
C TRP A 334 1.35 -12.66 -24.61
N THR A 335 1.23 -11.44 -24.06
CA THR A 335 0.48 -11.17 -22.81
C THR A 335 -0.79 -10.40 -23.11
N ALA A 336 -1.90 -11.11 -23.27
CA ALA A 336 -3.19 -10.49 -23.60
C ALA A 336 -3.73 -9.57 -22.48
N ILE A 337 -3.35 -9.79 -21.22
CA ILE A 337 -3.81 -9.01 -20.06
C ILE A 337 -3.37 -7.55 -20.11
N GLU A 338 -2.27 -7.23 -20.79
CA GLU A 338 -1.72 -5.85 -20.86
C GLU A 338 -2.45 -4.93 -21.83
N ARG A 339 -3.49 -5.40 -22.52
CA ARG A 339 -4.03 -4.70 -23.68
C ARG A 339 -5.10 -3.66 -23.38
N GLU A 340 -5.89 -3.82 -22.30
CA GLU A 340 -7.06 -2.99 -22.01
C GLU A 340 -7.02 -2.35 -20.61
N LEU A 341 -5.83 -1.95 -20.12
CA LEU A 341 -5.61 -1.45 -18.77
C LEU A 341 -5.68 0.08 -18.67
N GLY A 342 -5.81 0.78 -19.81
CA GLY A 342 -5.74 2.23 -19.91
C GLY A 342 -6.86 2.97 -19.20
N LEU A 343 -6.58 4.22 -18.80
CA LEU A 343 -7.59 5.23 -18.47
C LEU A 343 -8.36 5.66 -19.73
N PHE A 344 -7.69 5.61 -20.87
CA PHE A 344 -8.21 6.01 -22.17
C PHE A 344 -8.12 4.85 -23.16
N ARG A 345 -9.10 4.76 -24.04
CA ARG A 345 -9.02 3.87 -25.19
C ARG A 345 -7.97 4.35 -26.21
N VAL A 346 -7.67 3.53 -27.19
CA VAL A 346 -6.68 3.85 -28.25
C VAL A 346 -7.03 5.13 -28.99
N ASP A 347 -8.31 5.42 -29.19
CA ASP A 347 -8.83 6.65 -29.80
C ASP A 347 -8.86 7.85 -28.85
N ARG A 348 -8.31 7.71 -27.64
CA ARG A 348 -8.34 8.67 -26.53
C ARG A 348 -9.71 8.94 -25.92
N THR A 349 -10.70 8.12 -26.21
CA THR A 349 -11.98 8.16 -25.49
C THR A 349 -11.77 7.80 -24.03
N ALA A 350 -12.23 8.65 -23.12
CA ALA A 350 -12.09 8.43 -21.68
C ALA A 350 -12.96 7.25 -21.21
N LYS A 351 -12.37 6.37 -20.40
CA LYS A 351 -13.10 5.32 -19.67
C LYS A 351 -13.69 5.88 -18.37
N PRO A 352 -14.62 5.16 -17.71
CA PRO A 352 -15.14 5.55 -16.39
C PRO A 352 -14.05 5.80 -15.34
N THR A 353 -12.92 5.11 -15.41
CA THR A 353 -11.74 5.35 -14.55
C THR A 353 -11.14 6.74 -14.74
N ALA A 354 -10.99 7.23 -15.97
CA ALA A 354 -10.54 8.60 -16.23
C ALA A 354 -11.55 9.65 -15.74
N ALA A 355 -12.85 9.35 -15.87
CA ALA A 355 -13.91 10.22 -15.35
C ALA A 355 -13.89 10.29 -13.81
N ALA A 356 -13.65 9.16 -13.11
CA ALA A 356 -13.52 9.11 -11.66
C ALA A 356 -12.33 9.95 -11.17
N LEU A 357 -11.15 9.82 -11.81
CA LEU A 357 -9.98 10.65 -11.51
C LEU A 357 -10.27 12.15 -11.69
N LYS A 358 -10.89 12.52 -12.81
CA LYS A 358 -11.25 13.90 -13.10
C LYS A 358 -12.22 14.48 -12.08
N ALA A 359 -13.25 13.72 -11.72
CA ALA A 359 -14.24 14.12 -10.72
C ALA A 359 -13.62 14.28 -9.33
N PHE A 360 -12.74 13.35 -8.93
CA PHE A 360 -12.03 13.43 -7.67
C PHE A 360 -11.09 14.63 -7.61
N ARG A 361 -10.32 14.90 -8.68
CA ARG A 361 -9.47 16.09 -8.78
C ARG A 361 -10.29 17.38 -8.67
N ALA A 362 -11.38 17.48 -9.40
CA ALA A 362 -12.29 18.63 -9.32
C ALA A 362 -12.82 18.83 -7.89
N MET A 363 -13.15 17.77 -7.18
CA MET A 363 -13.58 17.81 -5.79
C MET A 363 -12.49 18.38 -4.87
N LEU A 364 -11.23 18.00 -5.03
CA LEU A 364 -10.11 18.55 -4.25
C LEU A 364 -9.95 20.05 -4.52
N ASP A 365 -10.06 20.49 -5.77
CA ASP A 365 -9.97 21.92 -6.16
C ASP A 365 -11.14 22.74 -5.62
N GLU A 366 -12.38 22.24 -5.74
CA GLU A 366 -13.60 22.90 -5.27
C GLU A 366 -13.61 23.08 -3.75
N THR A 367 -13.14 22.07 -3.01
CA THR A 367 -13.11 22.10 -1.54
C THR A 367 -11.91 22.87 -0.99
N GLY A 368 -10.86 23.05 -1.78
CA GLY A 368 -9.56 23.59 -1.34
C GLY A 368 -8.84 22.66 -0.36
N LEU A 369 -9.24 21.40 -0.28
CA LEU A 369 -8.72 20.39 0.66
C LEU A 369 -7.90 19.32 -0.10
N SER A 370 -6.90 19.76 -0.84
CA SER A 370 -5.97 18.85 -1.53
C SER A 370 -5.18 17.95 -0.58
N GLN A 371 -5.06 18.36 0.69
CA GLN A 371 -4.51 17.57 1.79
C GLN A 371 -5.41 17.69 3.01
N LEU A 372 -5.77 16.55 3.60
CA LEU A 372 -6.45 16.52 4.90
C LEU A 372 -5.45 16.64 6.05
N PRO A 373 -5.84 17.22 7.20
CA PRO A 373 -5.07 17.09 8.42
C PRO A 373 -4.77 15.62 8.76
N ALA A 374 -3.72 15.37 9.54
CA ALA A 374 -3.40 14.02 9.98
C ALA A 374 -4.62 13.35 10.63
N PHE A 375 -4.94 12.14 10.19
CA PHE A 375 -6.07 11.41 10.76
C PHE A 375 -5.72 10.82 12.12
N ARG A 376 -6.74 10.61 12.93
CA ARG A 376 -6.61 10.02 14.25
C ARG A 376 -6.32 8.53 14.15
N ARG A 377 -5.35 8.04 14.92
CA ARG A 377 -4.99 6.65 15.10
C ARG A 377 -5.26 6.23 16.53
N ASP A 378 -5.98 5.13 16.73
CA ASP A 378 -6.48 4.72 18.04
C ASP A 378 -5.69 3.55 18.62
N ALA A 379 -5.13 2.69 17.76
CA ALA A 379 -4.40 1.49 18.18
C ALA A 379 -3.14 1.27 17.33
N VAL A 380 -2.19 0.51 17.90
CA VAL A 380 -1.02 -0.03 17.19
C VAL A 380 -1.22 -1.53 16.99
N VAL A 381 -1.21 -1.97 15.75
CA VAL A 381 -1.17 -3.39 15.36
C VAL A 381 0.29 -3.83 15.27
N ILE A 382 0.67 -4.77 16.11
CA ILE A 382 2.02 -5.34 16.17
C ILE A 382 2.01 -6.65 15.38
N LEU A 383 2.56 -6.63 14.18
CA LEU A 383 2.78 -7.82 13.37
C LEU A 383 3.93 -8.62 13.94
N THR A 384 3.76 -9.95 13.99
CA THR A 384 4.66 -10.84 14.70
C THR A 384 5.40 -11.78 13.78
N GLN A 385 6.43 -12.45 14.29
CA GLN A 385 7.15 -13.48 13.57
C GLN A 385 6.26 -14.72 13.37
N GLY A 386 6.51 -15.49 12.31
CA GLY A 386 5.86 -16.78 12.06
C GLY A 386 4.40 -16.74 11.61
N GLN A 387 3.78 -15.57 11.49
CA GLN A 387 2.41 -15.42 10.99
C GLN A 387 2.39 -15.05 9.48
N ASP A 388 1.24 -15.19 8.85
CA ASP A 388 0.95 -14.50 7.59
C ASP A 388 0.78 -13.01 7.88
N GLN A 389 1.85 -12.25 7.70
CA GLN A 389 1.93 -10.85 8.09
C GLN A 389 1.00 -9.96 7.28
N TRP A 390 0.86 -10.24 5.98
CA TRP A 390 -0.06 -9.49 5.12
C TRP A 390 -1.51 -9.79 5.49
N GLY A 391 -1.89 -11.06 5.58
CA GLY A 391 -3.25 -11.45 5.97
C GLY A 391 -3.65 -10.90 7.34
N ALA A 392 -2.73 -10.93 8.32
CA ALA A 392 -2.94 -10.37 9.65
C ALA A 392 -3.08 -8.84 9.63
N ALA A 393 -2.20 -8.12 8.92
CA ALA A 393 -2.25 -6.67 8.79
C ALA A 393 -3.55 -6.23 8.09
N TYR A 394 -3.83 -6.81 6.95
CA TYR A 394 -4.97 -6.47 6.11
C TYR A 394 -6.30 -6.69 6.82
N SER A 395 -6.48 -7.88 7.41
CA SER A 395 -7.70 -8.18 8.16
C SER A 395 -7.85 -7.35 9.42
N SER A 396 -6.75 -7.10 10.16
CA SER A 396 -6.79 -6.19 11.32
C SER A 396 -7.25 -4.79 10.93
N PHE A 397 -6.75 -4.27 9.79
CA PHE A 397 -7.16 -2.98 9.27
C PHE A 397 -8.66 -2.95 8.96
N LEU A 398 -9.16 -3.95 8.22
CA LEU A 398 -10.57 -4.03 7.83
C LEU A 398 -11.50 -4.20 9.05
N LEU A 399 -11.14 -5.10 9.99
CA LEU A 399 -11.91 -5.33 11.21
C LEU A 399 -11.96 -4.08 12.11
N ALA A 400 -10.85 -3.35 12.22
CA ALA A 400 -10.80 -2.08 12.95
C ALA A 400 -11.68 -1.02 12.28
N LYS A 401 -11.64 -0.89 10.94
CA LYS A 401 -12.52 0.02 10.18
C LYS A 401 -13.98 -0.35 10.38
N GLN A 402 -14.35 -1.62 10.33
CA GLN A 402 -15.70 -2.07 10.63
C GLN A 402 -16.09 -1.85 12.10
N ALA A 403 -15.17 -1.97 13.04
CA ALA A 403 -15.39 -1.67 14.46
C ALA A 403 -15.44 -0.15 14.75
N GLY A 404 -15.07 0.70 13.79
CA GLY A 404 -15.18 2.16 13.88
C GLY A 404 -13.97 2.88 14.44
N PHE A 405 -12.77 2.31 14.37
CA PHE A 405 -11.53 2.96 14.77
C PHE A 405 -10.40 2.75 13.77
N ASP A 406 -9.32 3.51 13.92
CA ASP A 406 -8.18 3.51 13.01
C ASP A 406 -6.92 2.97 13.68
N VAL A 407 -6.09 2.26 12.89
CA VAL A 407 -4.86 1.63 13.37
C VAL A 407 -3.62 2.17 12.67
N GLU A 408 -2.46 1.98 13.29
CA GLU A 408 -1.17 2.04 12.64
C GLU A 408 -0.40 0.73 12.85
N PHE A 409 0.52 0.43 11.94
CA PHE A 409 1.26 -0.82 11.97
C PHE A 409 2.65 -0.68 12.58
N GLN A 410 3.11 -1.76 13.19
CA GLN A 410 4.46 -1.94 13.68
C GLN A 410 4.88 -3.40 13.55
N TYR A 411 6.14 -3.66 13.25
CA TYR A 411 6.69 -5.00 13.31
C TYR A 411 7.32 -5.30 14.67
N ALA A 412 7.21 -6.55 15.14
CA ALA A 412 7.56 -6.99 16.49
C ALA A 412 8.99 -6.69 16.95
N THR A 413 9.95 -6.55 16.02
CA THR A 413 11.35 -6.24 16.36
C THR A 413 11.60 -4.75 16.55
N GLN A 414 10.71 -3.87 16.09
CA GLN A 414 10.87 -2.43 16.16
C GLN A 414 10.66 -1.89 17.59
N PRO A 415 11.24 -0.72 17.94
CA PRO A 415 10.91 0.00 19.17
C PRO A 415 9.41 0.24 19.28
N LEU A 416 8.84 0.03 20.47
CA LEU A 416 7.40 0.14 20.69
C LEU A 416 6.92 1.58 20.40
N LYS A 417 5.95 1.73 19.50
CA LYS A 417 5.26 3.00 19.27
C LYS A 417 4.36 3.31 20.46
N PRO A 418 4.32 4.56 20.94
CA PRO A 418 3.44 4.93 22.04
C PRO A 418 1.95 4.78 21.66
N SER A 419 1.20 4.00 22.42
CA SER A 419 -0.24 3.83 22.25
C SER A 419 -0.92 3.49 23.58
N LYS A 420 -2.23 3.68 23.64
CA LYS A 420 -3.07 3.19 24.72
C LYS A 420 -3.74 1.85 24.41
N PHE A 421 -3.68 1.43 23.15
CA PHE A 421 -4.25 0.17 22.70
C PHE A 421 -3.31 -0.53 21.73
N TYR A 422 -2.90 -1.75 22.06
CA TYR A 422 -2.04 -2.60 21.24
C TYR A 422 -2.81 -3.85 20.84
N ILE A 423 -2.64 -4.27 19.58
CA ILE A 423 -3.26 -5.47 19.03
C ILE A 423 -2.15 -6.37 18.47
N MET A 424 -2.08 -7.62 18.91
CA MET A 424 -1.23 -8.66 18.33
C MET A 424 -2.15 -9.68 17.65
N PRO A 425 -2.37 -9.56 16.33
CA PRO A 425 -3.35 -10.33 15.60
C PRO A 425 -2.85 -11.74 15.30
N SER A 426 -3.70 -12.75 15.46
CA SER A 426 -3.48 -14.15 15.04
C SER A 426 -2.04 -14.63 15.25
N ILE A 427 -1.51 -14.45 16.46
CA ILE A 427 -0.12 -14.83 16.77
C ILE A 427 0.11 -16.32 16.51
N ARG A 428 1.23 -16.63 15.86
CA ARG A 428 1.58 -18.00 15.45
C ARG A 428 3.05 -18.28 15.77
N ASP A 429 3.42 -19.57 15.86
CA ASP A 429 4.78 -20.03 16.11
C ASP A 429 5.31 -19.78 17.54
N LEU A 430 6.52 -20.25 17.78
CA LEU A 430 7.22 -20.16 19.07
C LEU A 430 7.97 -18.83 19.25
N ARG A 431 8.27 -18.13 18.13
CA ARG A 431 9.03 -16.88 18.11
C ARG A 431 8.16 -15.70 17.76
N VAL A 432 7.09 -15.48 18.53
CA VAL A 432 6.10 -14.43 18.23
C VAL A 432 6.73 -13.04 18.26
N ILE A 433 7.49 -12.74 19.32
CA ILE A 433 8.06 -11.41 19.57
C ILE A 433 9.36 -11.54 20.37
N PRO A 434 10.39 -10.71 20.12
CA PRO A 434 11.60 -10.69 20.94
C PRO A 434 11.27 -10.41 22.43
N GLY A 435 11.84 -11.19 23.34
CA GLY A 435 11.50 -11.12 24.75
C GLY A 435 11.72 -9.73 25.39
N HIS A 436 12.68 -8.93 24.92
CA HIS A 436 12.86 -7.56 25.39
C HIS A 436 11.73 -6.62 24.92
N ARG A 437 11.18 -6.83 23.72
CA ARG A 437 10.03 -6.09 23.17
C ARG A 437 8.74 -6.47 23.88
N TYR A 438 8.57 -7.77 24.16
CA TYR A 438 7.42 -8.20 24.95
C TYR A 438 7.42 -7.58 26.37
N ARG A 439 8.59 -7.54 27.03
CA ARG A 439 8.71 -6.84 28.32
C ARG A 439 8.46 -5.33 28.23
N GLU A 440 8.86 -4.69 27.13
CA GLU A 440 8.53 -3.27 26.87
C GLU A 440 7.03 -3.07 26.74
N LEU A 441 6.35 -3.93 25.99
CA LEU A 441 4.90 -3.93 25.82
C LEU A 441 4.17 -4.17 27.15
N LEU A 442 4.59 -5.16 27.94
CA LEU A 442 3.98 -5.43 29.26
C LEU A 442 4.13 -4.25 30.21
N ARG A 443 5.27 -3.55 30.21
CA ARG A 443 5.43 -2.31 30.99
C ARG A 443 4.47 -1.21 30.53
N ALA A 444 4.19 -1.08 29.25
CA ALA A 444 3.19 -0.14 28.74
C ALA A 444 1.77 -0.53 29.22
N VAL A 445 1.45 -1.84 29.26
CA VAL A 445 0.18 -2.35 29.81
C VAL A 445 0.09 -2.04 31.32
N GLU A 446 1.12 -2.34 32.07
CA GLU A 446 1.16 -2.03 33.53
C GLU A 446 1.00 -0.53 33.80
N ALA A 447 1.48 0.33 32.89
CA ALA A 447 1.33 1.78 32.97
C ALA A 447 -0.05 2.31 32.55
N GLY A 448 -0.93 1.47 31.97
CA GLY A 448 -2.33 1.80 31.67
C GLY A 448 -2.78 1.56 30.22
N ALA A 449 -1.96 0.96 29.38
CA ALA A 449 -2.37 0.54 28.05
C ALA A 449 -3.21 -0.75 28.10
N THR A 450 -3.94 -1.03 27.03
CA THR A 450 -4.64 -2.29 26.83
C THR A 450 -3.93 -3.10 25.74
N LEU A 451 -3.71 -4.38 25.99
CA LEU A 451 -3.19 -5.35 25.02
C LEU A 451 -4.31 -6.32 24.64
N PHE A 452 -4.58 -6.45 23.36
CA PHE A 452 -5.45 -7.48 22.80
C PHE A 452 -4.61 -8.45 21.96
N VAL A 453 -4.68 -9.74 22.28
CA VAL A 453 -4.01 -10.83 21.57
C VAL A 453 -5.05 -11.80 21.06
N SER A 454 -5.07 -12.08 19.77
CA SER A 454 -5.77 -13.21 19.17
C SER A 454 -4.75 -14.29 18.81
N SER A 455 -5.11 -15.57 18.95
CA SER A 455 -4.13 -16.67 18.85
C SER A 455 -4.44 -17.63 17.72
N ASP A 456 -3.44 -17.90 16.89
CA ASP A 456 -3.33 -19.01 15.93
C ASP A 456 -2.34 -20.06 16.46
N GLY A 457 -2.34 -20.29 17.78
CA GLY A 457 -1.44 -21.25 18.42
C GLY A 457 -0.05 -20.72 18.73
N GLY A 458 0.19 -19.40 18.71
CA GLY A 458 1.46 -18.79 19.07
C GLY A 458 1.74 -18.83 20.58
N SER A 459 3.03 -18.81 20.95
CA SER A 459 3.47 -18.90 22.36
C SER A 459 3.99 -17.56 22.86
N LEU A 460 3.50 -17.15 24.02
CA LEU A 460 3.95 -15.94 24.74
C LEU A 460 4.28 -16.29 26.19
N GLU A 461 5.39 -15.78 26.72
CA GLU A 461 5.78 -15.97 28.12
C GLU A 461 6.35 -14.67 28.72
N PRO A 462 5.86 -14.23 29.89
CA PRO A 462 4.87 -14.89 30.76
C PRO A 462 3.47 -14.87 30.16
N PHE A 463 2.68 -15.92 30.35
CA PHE A 463 1.32 -16.06 29.81
C PHE A 463 0.24 -15.94 30.91
N ASN A 464 0.21 -16.90 31.84
CA ASN A 464 -0.82 -16.98 32.89
C ASN A 464 -0.89 -15.72 33.77
N ALA A 465 0.28 -15.19 34.13
CA ALA A 465 0.39 -13.97 34.95
C ALA A 465 -0.11 -12.72 34.20
N VAL A 466 -0.15 -12.75 32.84
CA VAL A 466 -0.64 -11.65 32.02
C VAL A 466 -2.13 -11.78 31.74
N PHE A 467 -2.59 -12.96 31.32
CA PHE A 467 -3.94 -13.15 30.80
C PHE A 467 -4.92 -13.77 31.80
N GLY A 468 -4.44 -14.28 32.94
CA GLY A 468 -5.29 -14.84 34.00
C GLY A 468 -5.98 -16.16 33.63
N VAL A 469 -5.43 -16.88 32.68
CA VAL A 469 -5.91 -18.18 32.24
C VAL A 469 -4.76 -19.16 32.10
N ASP A 470 -5.07 -20.47 32.18
CA ASP A 470 -4.18 -21.57 31.78
C ASP A 470 -4.61 -22.10 30.42
N ILE A 471 -3.66 -22.58 29.63
CA ILE A 471 -3.95 -23.43 28.49
C ILE A 471 -4.03 -24.87 28.99
N ALA A 472 -5.26 -25.39 29.14
CA ALA A 472 -5.51 -26.76 29.60
C ALA A 472 -5.15 -27.78 28.53
N ALA A 473 -5.43 -27.48 27.25
CA ALA A 473 -5.03 -28.29 26.14
C ALA A 473 -4.79 -27.42 24.88
N ARG A 474 -3.88 -27.86 24.00
CA ARG A 474 -3.65 -27.29 22.69
C ARG A 474 -3.36 -28.41 21.72
N TYR A 475 -4.18 -28.54 20.69
CA TYR A 475 -4.03 -29.61 19.69
C TYR A 475 -4.54 -29.15 18.32
N LYS A 476 -4.07 -29.80 17.25
CA LYS A 476 -4.60 -29.53 15.92
C LYS A 476 -6.00 -30.14 15.78
N ALA A 477 -6.94 -29.30 15.49
CA ALA A 477 -8.32 -29.66 15.19
C ALA A 477 -8.84 -28.69 14.13
N ALA A 478 -8.59 -29.02 12.86
CA ALA A 478 -9.15 -28.21 11.77
C ALA A 478 -10.67 -28.18 11.87
N GLY A 479 -11.24 -26.99 12.03
CA GLY A 479 -12.68 -26.81 12.21
C GLY A 479 -13.08 -25.40 12.51
N TYR A 480 -14.31 -25.23 12.95
CA TYR A 480 -14.86 -23.94 13.35
C TYR A 480 -14.92 -23.86 14.88
N LEU A 481 -14.30 -22.83 15.42
CA LEU A 481 -14.48 -22.43 16.82
C LEU A 481 -15.73 -21.57 16.94
N SER A 482 -16.55 -21.83 17.96
CA SER A 482 -17.69 -20.99 18.32
C SER A 482 -17.25 -19.94 19.34
N ILE A 483 -17.74 -18.70 19.20
CA ILE A 483 -17.46 -17.59 20.13
C ILE A 483 -18.78 -16.95 20.46
N ARG A 484 -19.27 -17.17 21.71
CA ARG A 484 -20.63 -16.79 22.13
C ARG A 484 -20.59 -15.87 23.35
N ASN A 485 -21.48 -14.87 23.33
CA ASN A 485 -21.83 -14.08 24.51
C ASN A 485 -23.31 -13.67 24.41
N GLU A 486 -24.17 -14.31 25.19
CA GLU A 486 -25.61 -14.05 25.16
C GLU A 486 -25.98 -12.61 25.52
N LYS A 487 -25.29 -12.00 26.52
CA LYS A 487 -25.56 -10.62 26.95
C LYS A 487 -25.29 -9.59 25.87
N ARG A 488 -24.41 -9.92 24.92
CA ARG A 488 -24.02 -9.06 23.81
C ARG A 488 -24.60 -9.56 22.47
N GLU A 489 -25.49 -10.56 22.50
CA GLU A 489 -26.06 -11.18 21.30
C GLU A 489 -24.98 -11.58 20.29
N LEU A 490 -23.88 -12.16 20.79
CA LEU A 490 -22.73 -12.58 19.99
C LEU A 490 -22.82 -14.10 19.78
N ASP A 491 -22.89 -14.54 18.53
CA ASP A 491 -22.75 -15.94 18.11
C ASP A 491 -21.94 -15.98 16.80
N LEU A 492 -20.63 -16.18 16.94
CA LEU A 492 -19.70 -16.15 15.83
C LEU A 492 -19.04 -17.51 15.64
N ARG A 493 -18.64 -17.77 14.41
CA ARG A 493 -17.84 -18.94 14.04
C ARG A 493 -16.57 -18.48 13.34
N CYS A 494 -15.44 -19.01 13.78
CA CYS A 494 -14.12 -18.69 13.26
C CYS A 494 -13.42 -19.97 12.84
N GLN A 495 -12.93 -20.05 11.62
CA GLN A 495 -12.12 -21.18 11.18
C GLN A 495 -10.76 -21.17 11.90
N ALA A 496 -10.34 -22.31 12.45
CA ALA A 496 -9.07 -22.44 13.15
C ALA A 496 -8.38 -23.77 12.83
N GLU A 497 -7.06 -23.77 12.85
CA GLU A 497 -6.23 -24.98 12.72
C GLU A 497 -5.99 -25.62 14.10
N PHE A 498 -6.00 -24.81 15.16
CA PHE A 498 -5.76 -25.24 16.53
C PHE A 498 -7.01 -25.05 17.38
N GLN A 499 -7.30 -26.03 18.22
CA GLN A 499 -8.14 -25.89 19.39
C GLN A 499 -7.25 -25.54 20.59
N ILE A 500 -7.64 -24.49 21.33
CA ILE A 500 -6.96 -24.02 22.53
C ILE A 500 -7.98 -23.97 23.66
N ASP A 501 -7.95 -24.96 24.54
CA ASP A 501 -8.86 -25.06 25.66
C ASP A 501 -8.29 -24.25 26.84
N LEU A 502 -9.05 -23.29 27.35
CA LEU A 502 -8.65 -22.41 28.44
C LEU A 502 -9.28 -22.84 29.75
N ALA A 503 -8.48 -22.86 30.80
CA ALA A 503 -8.96 -22.94 32.18
C ALA A 503 -8.82 -21.56 32.84
N ASN A 504 -9.95 -20.99 33.33
CA ASN A 504 -9.94 -19.68 33.95
C ASN A 504 -9.28 -19.74 35.35
N ARG A 505 -8.40 -18.75 35.64
CA ARG A 505 -7.81 -18.52 36.95
C ARG A 505 -8.48 -17.33 37.64
N ASP A 506 -8.25 -16.14 37.12
CA ASP A 506 -8.67 -14.87 37.71
C ASP A 506 -9.03 -13.82 36.63
N ALA A 507 -9.33 -14.25 35.40
CA ALA A 507 -9.76 -13.37 34.31
C ALA A 507 -11.29 -13.23 34.27
N ASP A 508 -11.75 -12.09 33.77
CA ASP A 508 -13.14 -11.90 33.36
C ASP A 508 -13.39 -12.61 32.03
N VAL A 509 -14.33 -13.54 31.99
CA VAL A 509 -14.72 -14.26 30.77
C VAL A 509 -15.65 -13.38 29.93
N LEU A 510 -15.20 -13.00 28.75
CA LEU A 510 -15.94 -12.13 27.81
C LEU A 510 -16.76 -12.92 26.79
N ALA A 511 -16.31 -14.12 26.42
CA ALA A 511 -17.05 -15.04 25.56
C ALA A 511 -16.62 -16.48 25.84
N VAL A 512 -17.52 -17.41 25.50
CA VAL A 512 -17.33 -18.85 25.65
C VAL A 512 -17.54 -19.60 24.34
N ASP A 513 -17.08 -20.83 24.29
CA ASP A 513 -17.31 -21.73 23.15
C ASP A 513 -18.70 -22.45 23.25
N ILE A 514 -18.90 -23.49 22.44
CA ILE A 514 -20.16 -24.26 22.43
C ILE A 514 -20.36 -25.10 23.70
N ASN A 515 -19.28 -25.38 24.44
CA ASN A 515 -19.30 -26.16 25.69
C ASN A 515 -19.32 -25.28 26.94
N ASP A 516 -19.49 -23.97 26.77
CA ASP A 516 -19.38 -22.93 27.80
C ASP A 516 -17.97 -22.76 28.40
N ASP A 517 -16.92 -23.26 27.69
CA ASP A 517 -15.55 -23.05 28.05
C ASP A 517 -15.05 -21.64 27.61
N PRO A 518 -14.17 -20.99 28.39
CA PRO A 518 -13.67 -19.65 28.07
C PRO A 518 -12.92 -19.62 26.75
N VAL A 519 -13.23 -18.66 25.87
CA VAL A 519 -12.54 -18.44 24.59
C VAL A 519 -12.02 -17.02 24.44
N PHE A 520 -12.67 -16.05 25.09
CA PHE A 520 -12.23 -14.66 25.14
C PHE A 520 -12.23 -14.17 26.58
N CYS A 521 -11.08 -13.73 27.06
CA CYS A 521 -10.86 -13.35 28.43
C CYS A 521 -10.19 -11.99 28.55
N CYS A 522 -10.43 -11.31 29.67
CA CYS A 522 -9.81 -10.03 30.04
C CYS A 522 -9.29 -10.06 31.45
N ARG A 523 -8.07 -9.60 31.68
CA ARG A 523 -7.48 -9.47 33.01
C ARG A 523 -6.92 -8.07 33.24
N PRO A 524 -7.18 -7.46 34.42
CA PRO A 524 -6.42 -6.29 34.84
C PRO A 524 -4.92 -6.60 34.96
N CYS A 525 -4.06 -5.74 34.43
CA CYS A 525 -2.61 -5.87 34.50
C CYS A 525 -2.00 -4.50 34.86
N GLY A 526 -1.64 -4.32 36.14
CA GLY A 526 -1.27 -3.02 36.68
C GLY A 526 -2.42 -2.00 36.54
N LYS A 527 -2.18 -0.89 35.82
CA LYS A 527 -3.22 0.12 35.53
C LYS A 527 -3.97 -0.14 34.22
N GLY A 528 -3.50 -1.08 33.42
CA GLY A 528 -4.08 -1.45 32.12
C GLY A 528 -4.78 -2.80 32.15
N LYS A 529 -4.96 -3.37 30.95
CA LYS A 529 -5.68 -4.63 30.77
C LYS A 529 -5.01 -5.49 29.69
N ALA A 530 -5.09 -6.81 29.85
CA ALA A 530 -4.67 -7.79 28.87
C ALA A 530 -5.86 -8.65 28.45
N LEU A 531 -6.12 -8.72 27.15
CA LEU A 531 -7.19 -9.51 26.57
C LEU A 531 -6.57 -10.64 25.75
N PHE A 532 -7.10 -11.85 25.91
CA PHE A 532 -6.68 -13.02 25.14
C PHE A 532 -7.89 -13.70 24.50
N LEU A 533 -7.83 -13.86 23.18
CA LEU A 533 -8.81 -14.57 22.36
C LEU A 533 -8.15 -15.84 21.80
N ALA A 534 -8.65 -17.00 22.18
CA ALA A 534 -8.17 -18.31 21.73
C ALA A 534 -8.66 -18.68 20.32
N ALA A 535 -8.72 -17.70 19.41
CA ALA A 535 -9.17 -17.87 18.03
C ALA A 535 -8.42 -16.92 17.08
N PRO A 536 -8.04 -17.38 15.87
CA PRO A 536 -7.27 -16.59 14.89
C PRO A 536 -8.19 -15.78 13.99
N VAL A 537 -8.90 -14.81 14.54
CA VAL A 537 -9.98 -14.09 13.81
C VAL A 537 -9.50 -13.34 12.60
N GLU A 538 -8.28 -12.80 12.61
CA GLU A 538 -7.71 -12.08 11.48
C GLU A 538 -7.34 -13.03 10.34
N ARG A 539 -6.70 -14.14 10.66
CA ARG A 539 -6.38 -15.19 9.69
C ARG A 539 -7.66 -15.77 9.08
N ALA A 540 -8.65 -16.08 9.92
CA ALA A 540 -9.93 -16.59 9.44
C ALA A 540 -10.62 -15.59 8.51
N ALA A 541 -10.62 -14.29 8.84
CA ALA A 541 -11.17 -13.25 7.99
C ALA A 541 -10.39 -13.11 6.66
N ALA A 542 -9.06 -13.23 6.70
CA ALA A 542 -8.22 -13.17 5.49
C ALA A 542 -8.53 -14.33 4.53
N GLU A 543 -8.55 -15.56 5.04
CA GLU A 543 -8.71 -16.79 4.26
C GLU A 543 -10.16 -17.06 3.81
N THR A 544 -11.16 -16.48 4.50
CA THR A 544 -12.57 -16.73 4.19
C THR A 544 -13.05 -15.84 3.05
N PRO A 545 -13.47 -16.42 1.91
CA PRO A 545 -14.12 -15.66 0.85
C PRO A 545 -15.39 -14.96 1.36
N ARG A 546 -15.62 -13.73 0.91
CA ARG A 546 -16.79 -12.91 1.24
C ARG A 546 -16.90 -12.51 2.72
N ALA A 547 -15.82 -12.63 3.52
CA ALA A 547 -15.83 -12.30 4.95
C ALA A 547 -16.13 -10.82 5.25
N PHE A 548 -15.93 -9.94 4.28
CA PHE A 548 -16.16 -8.49 4.41
C PHE A 548 -17.33 -8.00 3.54
N LEU A 549 -18.29 -8.88 3.23
CA LEU A 549 -19.54 -8.49 2.55
C LEU A 549 -20.71 -8.43 3.55
N PRO A 550 -21.77 -7.67 3.24
CA PRO A 550 -23.00 -7.70 4.03
C PRO A 550 -23.52 -9.12 4.22
N GLY A 551 -23.91 -9.47 5.45
CA GLY A 551 -24.38 -10.80 5.82
C GLY A 551 -23.28 -11.82 6.18
N ALA A 552 -22.00 -11.45 6.11
CA ALA A 552 -20.90 -12.25 6.65
C ALA A 552 -20.92 -12.26 8.19
N PRO A 553 -20.27 -13.26 8.85
CA PRO A 553 -20.10 -13.25 10.31
C PRO A 553 -19.40 -11.94 10.77
N GLU A 554 -20.00 -11.28 11.76
CA GLU A 554 -19.55 -9.96 12.21
C GLU A 554 -18.34 -10.03 13.13
N LEU A 555 -17.22 -10.60 12.65
CA LEU A 555 -15.98 -10.76 13.44
C LEU A 555 -15.45 -9.43 13.99
N PHE A 556 -15.74 -8.31 13.34
CA PHE A 556 -15.39 -6.97 13.80
C PHE A 556 -15.97 -6.62 15.18
N ARG A 557 -17.03 -7.30 15.63
CA ARG A 557 -17.61 -7.08 16.97
C ARG A 557 -16.63 -7.43 18.09
N LEU A 558 -15.71 -8.38 17.86
CA LEU A 558 -14.64 -8.70 18.80
C LEU A 558 -13.64 -7.54 18.93
N TYR A 559 -13.33 -6.88 17.80
CA TYR A 559 -12.52 -5.66 17.77
C TYR A 559 -13.22 -4.49 18.46
N ALA A 560 -14.53 -4.34 18.25
CA ALA A 560 -15.33 -3.32 18.93
C ALA A 560 -15.36 -3.54 20.45
N MET A 561 -15.49 -4.79 20.91
CA MET A 561 -15.41 -5.13 22.34
C MET A 561 -14.04 -4.80 22.93
N ALA A 562 -12.96 -5.16 22.22
CA ALA A 562 -11.60 -4.85 22.67
C ALA A 562 -11.35 -3.33 22.72
N ALA A 563 -11.80 -2.58 21.72
CA ALA A 563 -11.69 -1.12 21.67
C ALA A 563 -12.50 -0.42 22.77
N GLU A 564 -13.71 -0.91 23.08
CA GLU A 564 -14.52 -0.45 24.21
C GLU A 564 -13.77 -0.63 25.53
N ILE A 565 -13.19 -1.82 25.77
CA ILE A 565 -12.42 -2.14 26.98
C ILE A 565 -11.14 -1.29 27.07
N ALA A 566 -10.50 -1.00 25.92
CA ALA A 566 -9.35 -0.10 25.81
C ALA A 566 -9.71 1.38 26.00
N GLY A 567 -11.01 1.71 26.05
CA GLY A 567 -11.48 3.08 26.22
C GLY A 567 -11.30 3.94 24.97
N VAL A 568 -11.28 3.34 23.78
CA VAL A 568 -11.30 4.07 22.49
C VAL A 568 -12.60 4.86 22.41
N LYS A 569 -12.49 6.17 22.18
CA LYS A 569 -13.65 7.06 22.06
C LYS A 569 -13.55 7.84 20.76
N ARG A 570 -14.53 7.69 19.90
CA ARG A 570 -14.67 8.47 18.67
C ARG A 570 -15.56 9.70 18.92
N ASN A 571 -15.29 10.75 18.16
CA ASN A 571 -16.08 11.99 18.24
C ASN A 571 -17.31 11.93 17.33
N VAL A 572 -17.28 11.06 16.32
CA VAL A 572 -18.37 10.83 15.38
C VAL A 572 -18.61 9.33 15.25
N LEU A 573 -19.88 8.95 15.36
CA LEU A 573 -20.34 7.57 15.39
C LEU A 573 -21.19 7.26 14.16
N ARG A 574 -21.23 6.00 13.78
CA ARG A 574 -22.08 5.45 12.72
C ARG A 574 -22.65 4.10 13.13
N THR A 575 -23.64 3.60 12.42
CA THR A 575 -24.25 2.29 12.67
C THR A 575 -23.84 1.24 11.65
N ASN A 576 -23.71 1.61 10.37
CA ASN A 576 -23.38 0.67 9.30
C ASN A 576 -21.87 0.40 9.22
N PRO A 577 -21.38 -0.85 9.37
CA PRO A 577 -19.95 -1.18 9.36
C PRO A 577 -19.27 -0.97 7.99
N PHE A 578 -20.02 -0.84 6.91
CA PHE A 578 -19.47 -0.61 5.55
C PHE A 578 -19.36 0.87 5.18
N LEU A 579 -19.98 1.76 5.95
CA LEU A 579 -19.72 3.19 5.90
C LEU A 579 -18.59 3.50 6.89
N THR A 580 -17.38 3.71 6.41
CA THR A 580 -16.23 3.96 7.27
C THR A 580 -15.99 5.44 7.49
N LEU A 581 -15.65 5.81 8.72
CA LEU A 581 -15.33 7.18 9.10
C LEU A 581 -13.84 7.31 9.42
N THR A 582 -13.23 8.41 8.96
CA THR A 582 -11.86 8.80 9.33
C THR A 582 -11.90 10.20 9.90
N GLU A 583 -11.41 10.38 11.13
CA GLU A 583 -11.43 11.65 11.85
C GLU A 583 -10.15 12.44 11.64
N HIS A 584 -10.26 13.69 11.19
CA HIS A 584 -9.17 14.63 10.90
C HIS A 584 -9.30 15.90 11.74
N PRO A 585 -8.70 15.96 12.94
CA PRO A 585 -8.73 17.15 13.76
C PRO A 585 -8.00 18.33 13.07
N ILE A 586 -8.69 19.45 12.86
CA ILE A 586 -8.07 20.70 12.41
C ILE A 586 -7.44 21.40 13.61
N ASP A 587 -8.20 21.49 14.69
CA ASP A 587 -7.80 22.09 15.97
C ASP A 587 -8.56 21.43 17.14
N ALA A 588 -8.46 21.99 18.34
CA ALA A 588 -9.14 21.47 19.54
C ALA A 588 -10.68 21.55 19.47
N ARG A 589 -11.24 22.29 18.51
CA ARG A 589 -12.68 22.59 18.41
C ARG A 589 -13.32 22.18 17.09
N THR A 590 -12.52 21.84 16.09
CA THR A 590 -12.98 21.61 14.71
C THR A 590 -12.44 20.28 14.21
N LEU A 591 -13.31 19.49 13.61
CA LEU A 591 -13.03 18.14 13.10
C LEU A 591 -13.61 17.98 11.70
N LEU A 592 -12.81 17.52 10.75
CA LEU A 592 -13.28 16.99 9.48
C LEU A 592 -13.46 15.46 9.62
N VAL A 593 -14.46 14.93 8.94
CA VAL A 593 -14.73 13.49 8.89
C VAL A 593 -14.94 13.10 7.45
N ALA A 594 -14.05 12.25 6.94
CA ALA A 594 -14.27 11.58 5.66
C ALA A 594 -15.13 10.34 5.92
N ALA A 595 -16.32 10.30 5.33
CA ALA A 595 -17.25 9.18 5.38
C ALA A 595 -17.24 8.48 4.02
N VAL A 596 -16.76 7.22 3.96
CA VAL A 596 -16.59 6.48 2.70
C VAL A 596 -17.47 5.24 2.70
N ASN A 597 -18.29 5.12 1.68
CA ASN A 597 -19.13 3.95 1.44
C ASN A 597 -18.35 2.90 0.63
N ASN A 598 -18.06 1.77 1.25
CA ASN A 598 -17.27 0.68 0.67
C ASN A 598 -18.14 -0.45 0.10
N THR A 599 -19.33 -0.11 -0.36
CA THR A 599 -20.26 -1.02 -1.05
C THR A 599 -20.69 -0.45 -2.39
N PRO A 600 -21.12 -1.28 -3.35
CA PRO A 600 -21.62 -0.79 -4.64
C PRO A 600 -22.93 0.03 -4.54
N GLU A 601 -23.71 -0.22 -3.50
CA GLU A 601 -25.01 0.41 -3.32
C GLU A 601 -24.91 1.67 -2.44
N ALA A 602 -25.82 2.63 -2.63
CA ALA A 602 -25.89 3.78 -1.75
C ALA A 602 -26.27 3.36 -0.32
N LEU A 603 -25.60 3.94 0.67
CA LEU A 603 -25.88 3.70 2.09
C LEU A 603 -26.42 4.97 2.75
N THR A 604 -27.49 4.81 3.52
CA THR A 604 -28.00 5.84 4.42
C THR A 604 -27.72 5.42 5.85
N ASP A 605 -27.08 6.28 6.64
CA ASP A 605 -26.69 6.01 8.01
C ASP A 605 -26.94 7.24 8.92
N GLY A 606 -27.33 6.96 10.15
CA GLY A 606 -27.42 7.94 11.20
C GLY A 606 -26.05 8.34 11.76
N ILE A 607 -25.22 9.02 10.96
CA ILE A 607 -23.94 9.55 11.46
C ILE A 607 -24.25 10.58 12.56
N THR A 608 -23.77 10.33 13.78
CA THR A 608 -24.07 11.15 14.96
C THR A 608 -22.80 11.65 15.63
N ALA A 609 -22.89 12.85 16.22
CA ALA A 609 -21.82 13.39 17.04
C ALA A 609 -21.87 12.79 18.45
N ALA A 610 -20.71 12.40 18.99
CA ALA A 610 -20.58 12.01 20.39
C ALA A 610 -20.78 13.20 21.34
N SER A 611 -21.01 12.94 22.63
CA SER A 611 -21.18 13.98 23.63
C SER A 611 -20.05 15.02 23.59
N GLY A 612 -20.43 16.30 23.56
CA GLY A 612 -19.51 17.43 23.45
C GLY A 612 -19.13 17.83 22.01
N TRP A 613 -19.69 17.16 21.02
CA TRP A 613 -19.54 17.52 19.60
C TRP A 613 -20.90 17.72 18.95
N GLU A 614 -20.98 18.53 17.91
CA GLU A 614 -22.17 18.76 17.11
C GLU A 614 -21.82 18.80 15.61
N PHE A 615 -22.75 18.40 14.77
CA PHE A 615 -22.63 18.53 13.33
C PHE A 615 -22.63 20.03 12.95
N ASP A 616 -21.72 20.45 12.09
CA ASP A 616 -21.60 21.82 11.61
C ASP A 616 -22.12 21.97 10.16
N SER A 617 -21.53 21.23 9.23
CA SER A 617 -21.86 21.34 7.80
C SER A 617 -21.39 20.14 6.97
N VAL A 618 -21.98 19.99 5.78
CA VAL A 618 -21.46 19.13 4.72
C VAL A 618 -20.55 19.96 3.84
N ILE A 619 -19.27 19.56 3.72
CA ILE A 619 -18.32 20.21 2.79
C ILE A 619 -18.48 19.59 1.39
N ARG A 620 -18.63 18.27 1.34
CA ARG A 620 -18.87 17.52 0.11
C ARG A 620 -19.85 16.37 0.39
N GLY A 621 -20.82 16.17 -0.49
CA GLY A 621 -21.85 15.14 -0.37
C GLY A 621 -23.26 15.71 -0.36
N LEU A 622 -24.24 14.86 -0.09
CA LEU A 622 -25.64 15.26 0.04
C LEU A 622 -25.91 15.77 1.46
N PRO A 623 -26.77 16.78 1.63
CA PRO A 623 -27.21 17.18 2.96
C PRO A 623 -27.96 16.03 3.65
N PRO A 624 -27.93 15.97 4.99
CA PRO A 624 -28.66 14.94 5.74
C PRO A 624 -30.18 15.11 5.57
N THR A 625 -30.88 13.99 5.62
CA THR A 625 -32.34 13.91 5.68
C THR A 625 -32.78 13.49 7.09
N GLU A 626 -34.08 13.31 7.32
CA GLU A 626 -34.61 12.74 8.58
C GLU A 626 -34.07 11.31 8.84
N GLN A 627 -33.71 10.59 7.77
CA GLN A 627 -33.17 9.24 7.85
C GLN A 627 -31.63 9.22 8.05
N GLY A 628 -30.94 10.35 7.99
CA GLY A 628 -29.50 10.49 8.14
C GLY A 628 -28.77 10.93 6.89
N PHE A 629 -27.50 10.56 6.78
CA PHE A 629 -26.61 10.91 5.68
C PHE A 629 -26.62 9.80 4.62
N THR A 630 -26.88 10.14 3.37
CA THR A 630 -26.79 9.22 2.24
C THR A 630 -25.47 9.42 1.52
N VAL A 631 -24.65 8.36 1.44
CA VAL A 631 -23.40 8.32 0.68
C VAL A 631 -23.56 7.37 -0.51
N PRO A 632 -23.33 7.84 -1.75
CA PRO A 632 -23.42 6.99 -2.93
C PRO A 632 -22.51 5.77 -2.85
N GLY A 633 -22.84 4.72 -3.60
CA GLY A 633 -22.01 3.52 -3.65
C GLY A 633 -20.58 3.81 -4.14
N ASN A 634 -19.61 3.19 -3.52
CA ASN A 634 -18.18 3.34 -3.82
C ASN A 634 -17.67 4.79 -3.85
N SER A 635 -18.28 5.67 -3.10
CA SER A 635 -17.96 7.10 -3.06
C SER A 635 -17.83 7.59 -1.61
N GLY A 636 -17.55 8.88 -1.44
CA GLY A 636 -17.36 9.48 -0.13
C GLY A 636 -18.10 10.80 0.06
N ALA A 637 -18.18 11.19 1.32
CA ALA A 637 -18.64 12.52 1.75
C ALA A 637 -17.63 13.12 2.73
N LEU A 638 -17.54 14.45 2.76
CA LEU A 638 -16.71 15.18 3.71
C LEU A 638 -17.61 16.04 4.59
N LEU A 639 -17.58 15.75 5.88
CA LEU A 639 -18.41 16.37 6.90
C LEU A 639 -17.55 17.19 7.87
N LYS A 640 -18.12 18.24 8.41
CA LYS A 640 -17.48 19.07 9.43
C LYS A 640 -18.28 19.02 10.72
N PHE A 641 -17.56 18.84 11.82
CA PHE A 641 -18.09 18.83 13.18
C PHE A 641 -17.35 19.87 14.02
N ARG A 642 -18.01 20.39 15.04
CA ARG A 642 -17.42 21.32 15.99
C ARG A 642 -17.75 20.92 17.44
N LYS A 643 -16.96 21.38 18.39
CA LYS A 643 -17.31 21.23 19.80
C LYS A 643 -18.57 22.01 20.12
N ALA A 644 -19.50 21.36 20.80
CA ALA A 644 -20.67 22.02 21.38
C ALA A 644 -20.24 23.17 22.30
N ARG A 645 -21.03 24.26 22.31
CA ARG A 645 -20.74 25.45 23.12
C ARG A 645 -20.92 25.21 24.59
#